data_51125e21bb33c5bf0846121f434dec6e
#
_entry.id   51125e21bb33c5bf0846121f434dec6e
#
_cell.length_a   1.000
_cell.length_b   1.000
_cell.length_c   1.000
_cell.angle_alpha   90.00
_cell.angle_beta   90.00
_cell.angle_gamma   90.00
#
_symmetry.space_group_name_H-M   'P 1'
#
loop_
_entity.id
_entity.type
_entity.pdbx_description
1 polymer ?
#
loop_
_entity_poly.entity_id
_entity_poly.type
_entity_poly.pdbx_seq_one_letter_code
_entity_poly.pdbx_strand_id
1 'polypeptide(L)'
;MNSNNRSISPFAGRFFALLVTFFLLTIVPLKAAPAVIEEIKQAEATNGATPAQLEEVQVIERLQPPEDSPFLPDVEGAEIFAGKRTDNIDPNLLPQINNNNYRQALQTTAGIVLSEESTPLVSIGTRGLPPARMQFLQVMKDGFPIHADMLGYPEAYYTPPIDATKRLEIIRGGAALLYGPQPGGAVNYIMEKPPLDTPFTMRTLNTLGSFNYFANFTELGGTTGQLGYYGYYNHRQTDGFRQANSAWTVNNWSGTLAWGAKTTKRTYLIVDAYQNYIQEPGGLTQSSATNAVNWNSNPTGTSRFNDNLHIDRYAISLLHENDLSEKAFFSFRTWWSYYGRWSARQNGGGFGTIPTGKAAQSNQIQNQLFYTWGMIPQLRYDYDFLGNTHTFTGGAMLYNTQSPFTQETGATPWAATGSLSNQSKRQNWYTSFFAENRFVFGKFQFIPAVRFENIWQSINESVNISKTKVGTPLSNENNYALVPLPGFGAEYKFNEWITAYGNASQSYKPVTFSQAIPNAPNVSVPNNLQPSIAWNYEGGFRGNPRPWLAWQSSYFVLNFYNQIGSVNPTPSTTIIQTIGNSSTIGWDNMLQLDAVGLADDLRGTRSTLKQTGPGDIKQGGTANIHSLVDTYGSMLFTMGYTLQQGSYTSGQYQGKTPQYTPDYLLRLGALYNWRDRVKLGLLTTFSAAAYANDNNTQQYLMPAYNVWDFTYEVNLLKDRLSIIGGINNLFDLKYTTRITNTGIDPAMPRNWYAGVQLKF
;
A
#
# COMPACT_ATOMS: atom_id res chain seq x y z
N MET A 1 17.81 3.48 -32.67
CA MET A 1 18.73 2.54 -32.02
C MET A 1 19.96 3.30 -31.56
N ASN A 2 19.96 3.78 -30.35
CA ASN A 2 21.16 4.23 -29.66
C ASN A 2 21.00 3.81 -28.21
N SER A 3 21.74 2.75 -27.86
CA SER A 3 21.88 2.25 -26.50
C SER A 3 22.67 3.29 -25.70
N ASN A 4 21.97 4.16 -24.99
CA ASN A 4 22.62 5.00 -23.97
C ASN A 4 23.02 4.11 -22.79
N ASN A 5 24.26 3.60 -22.84
CA ASN A 5 24.96 3.11 -21.68
C ASN A 5 25.15 4.27 -20.69
N ARG A 6 24.17 4.48 -19.82
CA ARG A 6 24.38 5.32 -18.64
C ARG A 6 25.04 4.44 -17.56
N SER A 7 26.21 4.84 -17.15
CA SER A 7 26.91 4.26 -16.00
C SER A 7 25.96 4.22 -14.79
N ILE A 8 25.77 3.03 -14.26
CA ILE A 8 25.14 2.81 -12.95
C ILE A 8 25.82 3.76 -11.96
N SER A 9 25.06 4.50 -11.18
CA SER A 9 25.64 5.40 -10.18
C SER A 9 26.63 4.59 -9.33
N PRO A 10 27.78 5.16 -8.94
CA PRO A 10 28.79 4.43 -8.15
C PRO A 10 28.22 3.85 -6.86
N PHE A 11 27.14 4.43 -6.37
CA PHE A 11 26.39 3.97 -5.20
C PHE A 11 25.54 2.72 -5.49
N ALA A 12 24.83 2.70 -6.63
CA ALA A 12 24.03 1.54 -7.05
C ALA A 12 24.91 0.30 -7.31
N GLY A 13 26.09 0.49 -7.94
CA GLY A 13 27.03 -0.59 -8.17
C GLY A 13 27.60 -1.19 -6.87
N ARG A 14 27.89 -0.36 -5.88
CA ARG A 14 28.37 -0.82 -4.56
C ARG A 14 27.26 -1.52 -3.76
N PHE A 15 26.03 -1.02 -3.83
CA PHE A 15 24.88 -1.63 -3.15
C PHE A 15 24.51 -2.98 -3.78
N PHE A 16 24.58 -3.06 -5.11
CA PHE A 16 24.36 -4.30 -5.85
C PHE A 16 25.42 -5.36 -5.52
N ALA A 17 26.70 -4.95 -5.41
CA ALA A 17 27.76 -5.84 -4.98
C ALA A 17 27.54 -6.34 -3.54
N LEU A 18 27.03 -5.51 -2.64
CA LEU A 18 26.69 -5.90 -1.27
C LEU A 18 25.54 -6.92 -1.24
N LEU A 19 24.51 -6.73 -2.08
CA LEU A 19 23.37 -7.63 -2.21
C LEU A 19 23.78 -8.98 -2.82
N VAL A 20 24.58 -8.97 -3.88
CA VAL A 20 25.12 -10.20 -4.51
C VAL A 20 26.05 -10.93 -3.54
N THR A 21 26.89 -10.22 -2.79
CA THR A 21 27.75 -10.80 -1.75
C THR A 21 26.90 -11.38 -0.60
N PHE A 22 25.81 -10.72 -0.23
CA PHE A 22 24.87 -11.20 0.76
C PHE A 22 24.19 -12.52 0.33
N PHE A 23 23.79 -12.62 -0.94
CA PHE A 23 23.22 -13.86 -1.50
C PHE A 23 24.28 -14.97 -1.70
N LEU A 24 25.50 -14.63 -2.10
CA LEU A 24 26.56 -15.62 -2.33
C LEU A 24 27.14 -16.18 -1.02
N LEU A 25 27.16 -15.40 0.06
CA LEU A 25 27.59 -15.87 1.40
C LEU A 25 26.61 -16.88 2.03
N THR A 26 25.36 -16.93 1.55
CA THR A 26 24.34 -17.89 2.04
C THR A 26 24.38 -19.25 1.30
N ILE A 27 25.16 -19.38 0.23
CA ILE A 27 25.23 -20.61 -0.61
C ILE A 27 26.51 -21.44 -0.31
N VAL A 28 27.15 -21.27 0.80
CA VAL A 28 28.24 -22.19 1.19
C VAL A 28 27.61 -23.47 1.73
N PRO A 29 27.76 -24.63 1.06
CA PRO A 29 27.22 -25.88 1.59
C PRO A 29 28.04 -26.30 2.81
N LEU A 30 27.47 -26.22 3.99
CA LEU A 30 28.00 -26.90 5.16
C LEU A 30 27.89 -28.41 4.89
N LYS A 31 29.02 -29.03 4.62
CA LYS A 31 29.12 -30.50 4.62
C LYS A 31 28.72 -31.00 6.00
N ALA A 32 27.53 -31.61 6.09
CA ALA A 32 27.13 -32.33 7.28
C ALA A 32 28.08 -33.50 7.52
N ALA A 33 28.71 -33.54 8.66
CA ALA A 33 29.51 -34.66 9.11
C ALA A 33 28.57 -35.82 9.52
N PRO A 34 28.79 -37.07 9.05
CA PRO A 34 27.94 -38.22 9.37
C PRO A 34 28.38 -38.90 10.67
N ALA A 35 28.27 -38.24 11.81
CA ALA A 35 28.74 -38.84 13.06
C ALA A 35 27.77 -38.72 14.28
N VAL A 36 26.52 -38.27 14.09
CA VAL A 36 25.59 -38.06 15.23
C VAL A 36 24.39 -39.00 15.18
N ILE A 37 24.22 -39.79 14.13
CA ILE A 37 23.03 -40.66 14.02
C ILE A 37 23.19 -42.00 14.74
N GLU A 38 24.39 -42.43 15.12
CA GLU A 38 24.59 -43.72 15.82
C GLU A 38 24.44 -43.65 17.36
N GLU A 39 24.60 -42.50 17.99
CA GLU A 39 24.47 -42.34 19.43
C GLU A 39 23.01 -42.31 19.96
N ILE A 40 22.03 -42.00 19.10
CA ILE A 40 20.62 -41.90 19.52
C ILE A 40 19.93 -43.28 19.52
N LYS A 41 20.44 -44.26 18.84
CA LYS A 41 19.87 -45.63 18.81
C LYS A 41 20.30 -46.54 19.99
N GLN A 42 21.26 -46.15 20.80
CA GLN A 42 21.72 -46.92 21.98
C GLN A 42 21.15 -46.44 23.31
N ALA A 43 20.44 -45.31 23.36
CA ALA A 43 19.87 -44.76 24.59
C ALA A 43 18.44 -45.21 24.90
N GLU A 44 17.76 -45.96 24.03
CA GLU A 44 16.36 -46.40 24.23
C GLU A 44 16.20 -47.77 24.87
N ALA A 45 17.24 -48.42 25.32
CA ALA A 45 17.16 -49.80 25.78
C ALA A 45 17.42 -50.05 27.30
N THR A 46 17.47 -49.03 28.14
CA THR A 46 17.51 -49.27 29.60
C THR A 46 16.94 -48.08 30.36
N ASN A 47 15.68 -48.14 30.78
CA ASN A 47 15.22 -47.87 32.14
C ASN A 47 13.69 -47.84 32.22
N GLY A 48 13.11 -48.83 32.88
CA GLY A 48 11.76 -48.78 33.35
C GLY A 48 11.63 -47.75 34.47
N ALA A 49 11.09 -46.60 34.13
CA ALA A 49 10.63 -45.61 35.07
C ALA A 49 9.20 -45.22 34.71
N THR A 50 8.32 -45.29 35.70
CA THR A 50 6.91 -44.87 35.71
C THR A 50 6.74 -43.52 34.96
N PRO A 51 5.74 -43.32 34.10
CA PRO A 51 5.53 -42.05 33.46
C PRO A 51 5.19 -41.01 34.53
N ALA A 52 6.10 -40.06 34.71
CA ALA A 52 5.77 -38.81 35.40
C ALA A 52 4.62 -38.15 34.61
N GLN A 53 3.51 -37.86 35.31
CA GLN A 53 2.49 -36.95 34.79
C GLN A 53 3.18 -35.63 34.48
N LEU A 54 3.38 -35.35 33.20
CA LEU A 54 3.67 -34.02 32.74
C LEU A 54 2.45 -33.17 33.11
N GLU A 55 2.63 -32.17 33.95
CA GLU A 55 1.65 -31.10 34.10
C GLU A 55 1.30 -30.62 32.70
N GLU A 56 -0.01 -30.66 32.41
CA GLU A 56 -0.58 -30.11 31.18
C GLU A 56 -0.21 -28.62 31.15
N VAL A 57 0.82 -28.28 30.42
CA VAL A 57 1.12 -26.90 30.09
C VAL A 57 -0.07 -26.44 29.25
N GLN A 58 -1.03 -25.79 29.90
CA GLN A 58 -2.05 -25.03 29.19
C GLN A 58 -1.31 -23.93 28.41
N VAL A 59 -0.91 -24.23 27.18
CA VAL A 59 -0.64 -23.23 26.18
C VAL A 59 -1.99 -22.53 26.03
N ILE A 60 -2.14 -21.38 26.68
CA ILE A 60 -3.22 -20.44 26.36
C ILE A 60 -2.90 -19.96 24.94
N GLU A 61 -3.34 -20.77 23.98
CA GLU A 61 -3.34 -20.40 22.58
C GLU A 61 -4.20 -19.14 22.50
N ARG A 62 -3.53 -18.00 22.36
CA ARG A 62 -4.23 -16.73 22.07
C ARG A 62 -5.02 -17.03 20.82
N LEU A 63 -6.36 -17.02 20.91
CA LEU A 63 -7.27 -17.15 19.79
C LEU A 63 -6.92 -16.07 18.77
N GLN A 64 -5.97 -16.37 17.89
CA GLN A 64 -5.78 -15.60 16.68
C GLN A 64 -7.02 -15.88 15.82
N PRO A 65 -7.66 -14.85 15.26
CA PRO A 65 -8.67 -15.10 14.25
C PRO A 65 -8.05 -16.00 13.19
N PRO A 66 -8.85 -16.86 12.54
CA PRO A 66 -8.37 -17.65 11.41
C PRO A 66 -7.56 -16.75 10.47
N GLU A 67 -6.43 -17.22 9.95
CA GLU A 67 -5.60 -16.45 9.00
C GLU A 67 -6.43 -15.89 7.82
N ASP A 68 -7.54 -16.56 7.51
CA ASP A 68 -8.51 -16.22 6.46
C ASP A 68 -9.55 -15.16 6.87
N SER A 69 -9.51 -14.62 8.10
CA SER A 69 -10.50 -13.61 8.51
C SER A 69 -10.29 -12.31 7.73
N PRO A 70 -11.36 -11.73 7.11
CA PRO A 70 -11.26 -10.43 6.45
C PRO A 70 -11.09 -9.26 7.42
N PHE A 71 -11.05 -9.53 8.74
CA PHE A 71 -10.87 -8.55 9.81
C PHE A 71 -9.57 -8.83 10.56
N LEU A 72 -8.89 -7.77 10.99
CA LEU A 72 -7.77 -7.90 11.90
C LEU A 72 -8.24 -8.24 13.33
N PRO A 73 -7.43 -8.96 14.13
CA PRO A 73 -7.75 -9.29 15.51
C PRO A 73 -7.81 -8.05 16.40
N ASP A 74 -8.39 -8.15 17.59
CA ASP A 74 -8.43 -7.02 18.52
C ASP A 74 -7.03 -6.47 18.83
N VAL A 75 -6.03 -7.37 18.94
CA VAL A 75 -4.63 -7.05 19.25
C VAL A 75 -3.71 -8.02 18.50
N GLU A 76 -2.70 -7.49 17.81
CA GLU A 76 -1.64 -8.28 17.18
C GLU A 76 -0.29 -7.59 17.38
N GLY A 77 0.75 -8.32 17.84
CA GLY A 77 2.03 -7.69 18.17
C GLY A 77 1.87 -6.57 19.21
N ALA A 78 2.27 -5.35 18.85
CA ALA A 78 2.07 -4.14 19.64
C ALA A 78 0.86 -3.30 19.17
N GLU A 79 0.05 -3.78 18.24
CA GLU A 79 -1.01 -3.02 17.61
C GLU A 79 -2.38 -3.37 18.21
N ILE A 80 -3.25 -2.37 18.40
CA ILE A 80 -4.64 -2.53 18.86
C ILE A 80 -5.56 -2.17 17.69
N PHE A 81 -6.39 -3.13 17.25
CA PHE A 81 -7.35 -2.93 16.16
C PHE A 81 -8.80 -2.89 16.65
N ALA A 82 -9.05 -3.21 17.92
CA ALA A 82 -10.37 -3.11 18.53
C ALA A 82 -10.96 -1.70 18.35
N GLY A 83 -12.27 -1.59 18.12
CA GLY A 83 -12.98 -0.32 17.93
C GLY A 83 -12.71 0.37 16.59
N LYS A 84 -11.96 -0.24 15.69
CA LYS A 84 -11.55 0.33 14.39
C LYS A 84 -12.15 -0.45 13.22
N ARG A 85 -12.36 0.22 12.09
CA ARG A 85 -12.57 -0.46 10.82
C ARG A 85 -11.22 -0.87 10.24
N THR A 86 -11.09 -2.16 10.01
CA THR A 86 -9.91 -2.76 9.39
C THR A 86 -10.32 -3.66 8.25
N ASP A 87 -9.49 -3.75 7.21
CA ASP A 87 -9.60 -4.76 6.17
C ASP A 87 -8.30 -5.57 6.17
N ASN A 88 -8.43 -6.88 6.25
CA ASN A 88 -7.35 -7.85 6.09
C ASN A 88 -7.51 -8.51 4.71
N ILE A 89 -6.66 -8.14 3.77
CA ILE A 89 -6.75 -8.58 2.38
C ILE A 89 -5.69 -9.63 2.13
N ASP A 90 -6.13 -10.87 1.92
CA ASP A 90 -5.26 -11.96 1.47
C ASP A 90 -5.24 -12.02 -0.06
N PRO A 91 -4.09 -11.75 -0.72
CA PRO A 91 -3.98 -11.86 -2.17
C PRO A 91 -4.21 -13.28 -2.70
N ASN A 92 -4.01 -14.32 -1.89
CA ASN A 92 -4.14 -15.73 -2.28
C ASN A 92 -5.58 -16.21 -2.42
N LEU A 93 -6.57 -15.43 -1.96
CA LEU A 93 -8.00 -15.71 -2.23
C LEU A 93 -8.33 -15.64 -3.72
N LEU A 94 -7.60 -14.86 -4.47
CA LEU A 94 -7.73 -14.70 -5.92
C LEU A 94 -6.80 -15.67 -6.66
N PRO A 95 -7.08 -15.99 -7.94
CA PRO A 95 -6.03 -16.46 -8.83
C PRO A 95 -4.85 -15.50 -8.80
N GLN A 96 -3.63 -16.00 -9.03
CA GLN A 96 -2.40 -15.21 -8.92
C GLN A 96 -2.52 -13.84 -9.60
N ILE A 97 -2.40 -12.77 -8.82
CA ILE A 97 -2.52 -11.39 -9.30
C ILE A 97 -1.26 -11.03 -10.07
N ASN A 98 -1.43 -10.58 -11.31
CA ASN A 98 -0.33 -10.18 -12.16
C ASN A 98 -0.12 -8.66 -12.15
N ASN A 99 1.10 -8.22 -12.39
CA ASN A 99 1.49 -6.82 -12.61
C ASN A 99 1.08 -5.85 -11.48
N ASN A 100 1.05 -6.31 -10.21
CA ASN A 100 0.54 -5.48 -9.10
C ASN A 100 -0.83 -4.85 -9.43
N ASN A 101 -1.75 -5.62 -10.00
CA ASN A 101 -3.09 -5.12 -10.34
C ASN A 101 -3.92 -4.85 -9.07
N TYR A 102 -3.89 -3.60 -8.60
CA TYR A 102 -4.60 -3.19 -7.39
C TYR A 102 -6.11 -3.20 -7.53
N ARG A 103 -6.66 -3.11 -8.75
CA ARG A 103 -8.10 -3.29 -8.96
C ARG A 103 -8.53 -4.70 -8.57
N GLN A 104 -7.71 -5.71 -8.89
CA GLN A 104 -7.92 -7.08 -8.44
C GLN A 104 -7.61 -7.24 -6.95
N ALA A 105 -6.44 -6.79 -6.47
CA ALA A 105 -6.02 -6.94 -5.08
C ALA A 105 -7.02 -6.35 -4.07
N LEU A 106 -7.65 -5.21 -4.41
CA LEU A 106 -8.60 -4.52 -3.54
C LEU A 106 -10.06 -4.89 -3.81
N GLN A 107 -10.32 -6.01 -4.49
CA GLN A 107 -11.66 -6.43 -4.92
C GLN A 107 -12.63 -6.61 -3.74
N THR A 108 -12.15 -7.07 -2.59
CA THR A 108 -12.96 -7.31 -1.39
C THR A 108 -13.13 -6.08 -0.51
N THR A 109 -12.54 -4.93 -0.89
CA THR A 109 -12.42 -3.74 -0.04
C THR A 109 -13.37 -2.64 -0.49
N ALA A 110 -14.17 -2.07 0.42
CA ALA A 110 -14.99 -0.89 0.17
C ALA A 110 -14.22 0.42 0.36
N GLY A 111 -14.71 1.55 -0.14
CA GLY A 111 -14.23 2.91 0.17
C GLY A 111 -12.86 3.27 -0.39
N ILE A 112 -12.29 2.49 -1.28
CA ILE A 112 -10.99 2.76 -1.90
C ILE A 112 -11.17 3.24 -3.33
N VAL A 113 -10.68 4.42 -3.63
CA VAL A 113 -10.61 4.98 -4.99
C VAL A 113 -9.22 4.72 -5.56
N LEU A 114 -9.17 4.09 -6.72
CA LEU A 114 -7.93 3.87 -7.47
C LEU A 114 -7.82 4.89 -8.60
N SER A 115 -6.61 5.41 -8.78
CA SER A 115 -6.24 6.17 -9.96
C SER A 115 -5.24 5.34 -10.76
N GLU A 116 -5.67 4.82 -11.89
CA GLU A 116 -4.85 4.01 -12.80
C GLU A 116 -4.10 4.93 -13.77
N GLU A 117 -2.86 4.61 -14.03
CA GLU A 117 -1.97 5.37 -14.90
C GLU A 117 -1.44 4.51 -16.04
N SER A 118 -0.92 5.15 -17.09
CA SER A 118 -0.14 4.46 -18.14
C SER A 118 1.20 3.92 -17.62
N THR A 119 1.52 4.16 -16.35
CA THR A 119 2.78 3.81 -15.66
C THR A 119 2.55 2.75 -14.59
N PRO A 120 3.59 2.09 -14.06
CA PRO A 120 3.43 1.08 -13.03
C PRO A 120 3.23 1.69 -11.62
N LEU A 121 2.99 2.98 -11.53
CA LEU A 121 2.79 3.69 -10.26
C LEU A 121 1.35 3.54 -9.77
N VAL A 122 1.20 3.43 -8.46
CA VAL A 122 -0.09 3.20 -7.80
C VAL A 122 -0.53 4.44 -7.03
N SER A 123 -1.80 4.78 -7.17
CA SER A 123 -2.43 5.87 -6.45
C SER A 123 -3.74 5.42 -5.82
N ILE A 124 -3.80 5.45 -4.48
CA ILE A 124 -4.95 5.03 -3.67
C ILE A 124 -5.45 6.22 -2.88
N GLY A 125 -6.75 6.48 -2.97
CA GLY A 125 -7.48 7.46 -2.17
C GLY A 125 -8.65 6.81 -1.42
N THR A 126 -9.23 7.53 -0.49
CA THR A 126 -10.35 7.04 0.31
C THR A 126 -11.22 8.17 0.84
N ARG A 127 -12.54 8.00 0.88
CA ARG A 127 -13.49 8.86 1.60
C ARG A 127 -13.37 10.36 1.26
N GLY A 128 -13.27 10.70 -0.03
CA GLY A 128 -13.12 12.09 -0.47
C GLY A 128 -11.70 12.66 -0.38
N LEU A 129 -10.72 11.83 -0.03
CA LEU A 129 -9.30 12.18 -0.12
C LEU A 129 -8.73 11.67 -1.45
N PRO A 130 -8.08 12.53 -2.24
CA PRO A 130 -7.60 12.17 -3.57
C PRO A 130 -6.49 11.12 -3.52
N PRO A 131 -6.42 10.22 -4.53
CA PRO A 131 -5.44 9.13 -4.56
C PRO A 131 -3.98 9.61 -4.69
N ALA A 132 -3.69 10.65 -5.40
CA ALA A 132 -2.43 11.43 -5.52
C ALA A 132 -1.18 10.77 -4.90
N ARG A 133 -0.70 9.65 -5.46
CA ARG A 133 0.46 8.87 -4.93
C ARG A 133 0.33 8.50 -3.45
N MET A 134 -0.89 8.27 -2.96
CA MET A 134 -1.19 7.90 -1.57
C MET A 134 -0.76 8.94 -0.51
N GLN A 135 -0.62 10.21 -0.88
CA GLN A 135 -0.12 11.27 0.02
C GLN A 135 -1.00 11.53 1.26
N PHE A 136 -2.21 10.98 1.30
CA PHE A 136 -3.13 11.08 2.44
C PHE A 136 -3.18 9.82 3.30
N LEU A 137 -2.40 8.79 2.94
CA LEU A 137 -2.31 7.51 3.63
C LEU A 137 -0.92 7.32 4.23
N GLN A 138 -0.83 6.70 5.39
CA GLN A 138 0.44 6.16 5.88
C GLN A 138 0.72 4.84 5.19
N VAL A 139 1.66 4.81 4.25
CA VAL A 139 2.01 3.60 3.50
C VAL A 139 3.25 2.96 4.09
N MET A 140 3.14 1.66 4.41
CA MET A 140 4.19 0.93 5.12
C MET A 140 4.45 -0.44 4.51
N LYS A 141 5.65 -0.95 4.74
CA LYS A 141 6.08 -2.34 4.53
C LYS A 141 6.54 -2.90 5.87
N ASP A 142 5.86 -3.91 6.41
CA ASP A 142 6.12 -4.47 7.75
C ASP A 142 6.20 -3.40 8.87
N GLY A 143 5.37 -2.35 8.76
CA GLY A 143 5.35 -1.22 9.69
C GLY A 143 6.44 -0.16 9.45
N PHE A 144 7.31 -0.31 8.45
CA PHE A 144 8.28 0.72 8.03
C PHE A 144 7.65 1.66 7.00
N PRO A 145 7.68 3.00 7.22
CA PRO A 145 7.22 3.96 6.21
C PRO A 145 8.00 3.85 4.89
N ILE A 146 7.29 3.85 3.75
CA ILE A 146 7.89 3.68 2.42
C ILE A 146 7.69 4.89 1.48
N HIS A 147 7.20 6.01 2.00
CA HIS A 147 7.15 7.28 1.27
C HIS A 147 8.56 7.79 0.95
N ALA A 148 8.66 8.67 -0.04
CA ALA A 148 9.92 9.38 -0.30
C ALA A 148 10.32 10.25 0.91
N ASP A 149 9.37 11.05 1.43
CA ASP A 149 9.44 11.71 2.75
C ASP A 149 8.01 11.85 3.28
N MET A 150 7.69 11.20 4.39
CA MET A 150 6.31 11.09 4.89
C MET A 150 5.67 12.43 5.29
N LEU A 151 6.45 13.50 5.42
CA LEU A 151 5.98 14.84 5.80
C LEU A 151 6.11 15.84 4.67
N GLY A 152 7.33 16.08 4.19
CA GLY A 152 7.60 17.11 3.20
C GLY A 152 7.29 16.69 1.76
N TYR A 153 7.30 15.39 1.48
CA TYR A 153 6.98 14.82 0.16
C TYR A 153 6.32 13.43 0.32
N PRO A 154 5.07 13.39 0.82
CA PRO A 154 4.40 12.16 1.25
C PRO A 154 3.87 11.33 0.07
N GLU A 155 4.64 11.20 -1.01
CA GLU A 155 4.30 10.40 -2.17
C GLU A 155 5.00 9.04 -2.14
N ALA A 156 4.24 7.97 -2.37
CA ALA A 156 4.75 6.62 -2.47
C ALA A 156 4.94 6.23 -3.95
N TYR A 157 6.17 6.33 -4.46
CA TYR A 157 6.55 5.85 -5.79
C TYR A 157 6.96 4.38 -5.80
N TYR A 158 7.19 3.82 -4.65
CA TYR A 158 7.49 2.42 -4.43
C TYR A 158 6.29 1.75 -3.76
N THR A 159 5.90 0.60 -4.30
CA THR A 159 5.01 -0.34 -3.64
C THR A 159 5.61 -1.73 -3.72
N PRO A 160 5.57 -2.54 -2.64
CA PRO A 160 5.99 -3.93 -2.68
C PRO A 160 5.26 -4.73 -3.76
N PRO A 161 5.87 -5.76 -4.35
CA PRO A 161 5.15 -6.67 -5.23
C PRO A 161 4.10 -7.45 -4.44
N ILE A 162 2.89 -7.55 -4.99
CA ILE A 162 1.80 -8.33 -4.38
C ILE A 162 2.20 -9.80 -4.27
N ASP A 163 3.00 -10.30 -5.22
CA ASP A 163 3.55 -11.67 -5.22
C ASP A 163 4.35 -12.03 -3.95
N ALA A 164 4.98 -11.05 -3.29
CA ALA A 164 5.75 -11.23 -2.07
C ALA A 164 4.99 -10.75 -0.82
N THR A 165 3.74 -10.36 -0.98
CA THR A 165 2.91 -9.82 0.10
C THR A 165 2.01 -10.92 0.65
N LYS A 166 2.16 -11.25 1.94
CA LYS A 166 1.31 -12.22 2.64
C LYS A 166 -0.11 -11.68 2.78
N ARG A 167 -0.24 -10.39 3.20
CA ARG A 167 -1.53 -9.70 3.33
C ARG A 167 -1.36 -8.18 3.25
N LEU A 168 -2.41 -7.47 2.82
CA LEU A 168 -2.51 -6.03 2.94
C LEU A 168 -3.45 -5.70 4.10
N GLU A 169 -2.98 -4.90 5.02
CA GLU A 169 -3.78 -4.36 6.12
C GLU A 169 -4.19 -2.93 5.79
N ILE A 170 -5.47 -2.63 5.89
CA ILE A 170 -5.97 -1.27 5.74
C ILE A 170 -6.69 -0.87 7.01
N ILE A 171 -6.17 0.16 7.69
CA ILE A 171 -6.75 0.76 8.88
C ILE A 171 -7.32 2.12 8.48
N ARG A 172 -8.63 2.31 8.67
CA ARG A 172 -9.33 3.47 8.14
C ARG A 172 -9.21 4.70 8.99
N GLY A 173 -9.04 5.84 8.30
CA GLY A 173 -9.12 7.18 8.89
C GLY A 173 -8.14 7.42 10.04
N GLY A 174 -8.47 8.38 10.88
CA GLY A 174 -7.66 8.76 12.04
C GLY A 174 -7.53 7.70 13.13
N ALA A 175 -8.26 6.59 13.04
CA ALA A 175 -8.07 5.43 13.92
C ALA A 175 -6.67 4.79 13.81
N ALA A 176 -5.91 5.14 12.76
CA ALA A 176 -4.53 4.68 12.54
C ALA A 176 -3.47 5.45 13.34
N LEU A 177 -3.81 6.05 14.49
CA LEU A 177 -2.89 6.90 15.28
C LEU A 177 -1.58 6.22 15.69
N LEU A 178 -1.57 4.90 15.90
CA LEU A 178 -0.35 4.16 16.20
C LEU A 178 0.64 4.17 15.03
N TYR A 179 0.15 4.28 13.79
CA TYR A 179 0.97 4.20 12.57
C TYR A 179 1.43 5.57 12.05
N GLY A 180 0.56 6.58 12.13
CA GLY A 180 0.87 7.90 11.61
C GLY A 180 -0.31 8.87 11.70
N PRO A 181 -0.07 10.15 11.35
CA PRO A 181 -1.08 11.20 11.47
C PRO A 181 -2.02 11.31 10.26
N GLN A 182 -1.80 10.55 9.18
CA GLN A 182 -2.44 10.77 7.89
C GLN A 182 -3.96 10.59 7.94
N PRO A 183 -4.75 11.50 7.30
CA PRO A 183 -6.21 11.52 7.42
C PRO A 183 -6.92 10.35 6.74
N GLY A 184 -6.30 9.70 5.77
CA GLY A 184 -6.84 8.53 5.09
C GLY A 184 -6.63 7.21 5.84
N GLY A 185 -5.82 7.23 6.90
CA GLY A 185 -5.44 6.04 7.65
C GLY A 185 -4.14 5.41 7.17
N ALA A 186 -4.02 4.10 7.30
CA ALA A 186 -2.79 3.38 6.98
C ALA A 186 -3.03 2.21 6.01
N VAL A 187 -2.05 1.96 5.15
CA VAL A 187 -1.91 0.75 4.33
C VAL A 187 -0.58 0.10 4.68
N ASN A 188 -0.61 -1.11 5.19
CA ASN A 188 0.57 -1.85 5.60
C ASN A 188 0.70 -3.15 4.79
N TYR A 189 1.78 -3.28 4.05
CA TYR A 189 2.14 -4.51 3.33
C TYR A 189 2.87 -5.43 4.29
N ILE A 190 2.22 -6.50 4.74
CA ILE A 190 2.86 -7.56 5.51
C ILE A 190 3.50 -8.52 4.52
N MET A 191 4.83 -8.58 4.56
CA MET A 191 5.60 -9.38 3.61
C MET A 191 5.68 -10.84 4.05
N GLU A 192 5.92 -11.73 3.08
CA GLU A 192 6.27 -13.11 3.37
C GLU A 192 7.52 -13.18 4.24
N LYS A 193 7.53 -14.14 5.17
CA LYS A 193 8.64 -14.39 6.11
C LYS A 193 9.35 -15.70 5.74
N PRO A 194 10.56 -15.94 6.26
CA PRO A 194 11.22 -17.23 6.06
C PRO A 194 10.32 -18.41 6.43
N PRO A 195 10.14 -19.41 5.54
CA PRO A 195 9.44 -20.64 5.88
C PRO A 195 10.12 -21.33 7.07
N LEU A 196 9.35 -21.68 8.11
CA LEU A 196 9.92 -22.20 9.36
C LEU A 196 10.25 -23.69 9.30
N ASP A 197 9.46 -24.47 8.56
CA ASP A 197 9.48 -25.94 8.60
C ASP A 197 10.35 -26.58 7.50
N THR A 198 10.87 -25.77 6.58
CA THR A 198 11.67 -26.27 5.45
C THR A 198 13.01 -25.54 5.39
N PRO A 199 14.11 -26.27 5.13
CA PRO A 199 15.42 -25.65 4.99
C PRO A 199 15.58 -24.87 3.69
N PHE A 200 14.79 -25.17 2.66
CA PHE A 200 14.82 -24.50 1.36
C PHE A 200 13.48 -24.63 0.63
N THR A 201 13.02 -23.52 0.08
CA THR A 201 11.94 -23.45 -0.90
C THR A 201 12.29 -22.45 -1.97
N MET A 202 11.79 -22.65 -3.18
CA MET A 202 11.93 -21.70 -4.28
C MET A 202 10.65 -21.67 -5.11
N ARG A 203 10.21 -20.47 -5.48
CA ARG A 203 9.11 -20.26 -6.42
C ARG A 203 9.54 -19.29 -7.50
N THR A 204 9.24 -19.62 -8.76
CA THR A 204 9.43 -18.70 -9.89
C THR A 204 8.17 -18.62 -10.72
N LEU A 205 7.78 -17.40 -11.08
CA LEU A 205 6.64 -17.08 -11.92
C LEU A 205 7.13 -16.23 -13.09
N ASN A 206 6.90 -16.73 -14.30
CA ASN A 206 7.21 -16.01 -15.54
C ASN A 206 5.92 -15.74 -16.30
N THR A 207 5.70 -14.49 -16.68
CA THR A 207 4.47 -14.04 -17.32
C THR A 207 4.75 -13.22 -18.56
N LEU A 208 3.98 -13.48 -19.62
CA LEU A 208 3.94 -12.72 -20.86
C LEU A 208 2.55 -12.08 -21.01
N GLY A 209 2.45 -10.98 -21.75
CA GLY A 209 1.15 -10.36 -21.99
C GLY A 209 1.14 -9.32 -23.11
N SER A 210 0.01 -8.67 -23.27
CA SER A 210 -0.22 -7.59 -24.22
C SER A 210 0.82 -6.48 -24.08
N PHE A 211 1.11 -5.76 -25.16
CA PHE A 211 2.04 -4.62 -25.20
C PHE A 211 3.48 -4.99 -24.86
N ASN A 212 3.91 -6.17 -25.30
CA ASN A 212 5.24 -6.74 -25.01
C ASN A 212 5.54 -6.83 -23.51
N TYR A 213 4.49 -7.07 -22.71
CA TYR A 213 4.64 -7.24 -21.27
C TYR A 213 5.40 -8.52 -20.95
N PHE A 214 6.43 -8.39 -20.12
CA PHE A 214 7.16 -9.49 -19.51
C PHE A 214 7.34 -9.25 -18.02
N ALA A 215 7.10 -10.29 -17.22
CA ALA A 215 7.41 -10.26 -15.79
C ALA A 215 8.07 -11.56 -15.33
N ASN A 216 9.02 -11.44 -14.44
CA ASN A 216 9.59 -12.52 -13.66
C ASN A 216 9.47 -12.18 -12.17
N PHE A 217 8.91 -13.09 -11.40
CA PHE A 217 9.00 -13.07 -9.94
C PHE A 217 9.67 -14.37 -9.50
N THR A 218 10.75 -14.26 -8.77
CA THR A 218 11.47 -15.40 -8.22
C THR A 218 11.76 -15.14 -6.76
N GLU A 219 11.35 -16.06 -5.89
CA GLU A 219 11.65 -16.03 -4.47
C GLU A 219 12.29 -17.32 -4.01
N LEU A 220 13.04 -17.22 -2.94
CA LEU A 220 13.62 -18.35 -2.22
C LEU A 220 13.61 -18.09 -0.72
N GLY A 221 13.52 -19.14 0.05
CA GLY A 221 13.50 -19.03 1.51
C GLY A 221 13.67 -20.35 2.21
N GLY A 222 13.88 -20.29 3.53
CA GLY A 222 13.99 -21.46 4.38
C GLY A 222 14.51 -21.12 5.77
N THR A 223 14.53 -22.12 6.63
CA THR A 223 15.05 -21.98 8.01
C THR A 223 15.88 -23.19 8.40
N THR A 224 17.11 -22.94 8.87
CA THR A 224 18.01 -23.94 9.41
C THR A 224 18.40 -23.55 10.84
N GLY A 225 18.00 -24.37 11.82
CA GLY A 225 18.18 -24.04 13.23
C GLY A 225 17.43 -22.77 13.61
N GLN A 226 18.14 -21.74 14.08
CA GLN A 226 17.57 -20.45 14.45
C GLN A 226 17.64 -19.40 13.34
N LEU A 227 18.34 -19.71 12.24
CA LEU A 227 18.53 -18.78 11.13
C LEU A 227 17.51 -19.05 10.04
N GLY A 228 16.62 -18.08 9.81
CA GLY A 228 15.72 -18.02 8.68
C GLY A 228 16.26 -17.07 7.60
N TYR A 229 15.92 -17.33 6.36
CA TYR A 229 16.22 -16.45 5.24
C TYR A 229 15.08 -16.46 4.24
N TYR A 230 14.83 -15.30 3.62
CA TYR A 230 13.86 -15.12 2.55
C TYR A 230 14.34 -14.03 1.62
N GLY A 231 14.14 -14.19 0.34
CA GLY A 231 14.44 -13.14 -0.60
C GLY A 231 13.70 -13.30 -1.91
N TYR A 232 13.49 -12.19 -2.62
CA TYR A 232 12.86 -12.20 -3.93
C TYR A 232 13.53 -11.23 -4.90
N TYR A 233 13.35 -11.54 -6.18
CA TYR A 233 13.55 -10.63 -7.31
C TYR A 233 12.26 -10.53 -8.11
N ASN A 234 11.83 -9.31 -8.41
CA ASN A 234 10.71 -9.02 -9.28
C ASN A 234 11.13 -8.07 -10.39
N HIS A 235 11.07 -8.57 -11.62
CA HIS A 235 11.29 -7.80 -12.83
C HIS A 235 9.98 -7.69 -13.59
N ARG A 236 9.64 -6.48 -14.08
CA ARG A 236 8.47 -6.22 -14.92
C ARG A 236 8.83 -5.18 -15.97
N GLN A 237 8.43 -5.40 -17.20
CA GLN A 237 8.63 -4.44 -18.30
C GLN A 237 7.49 -4.51 -19.31
N THR A 238 7.28 -3.42 -20.05
CA THR A 238 6.35 -3.35 -21.19
C THR A 238 6.73 -2.17 -22.08
N ASP A 239 6.33 -2.24 -23.35
CA ASP A 239 6.38 -1.08 -24.26
C ASP A 239 5.26 -0.07 -23.98
N GLY A 240 4.26 -0.49 -23.14
CA GLY A 240 3.08 0.31 -22.84
C GLY A 240 2.06 0.31 -23.98
N PHE A 241 0.84 0.78 -23.69
CA PHE A 241 -0.27 0.75 -24.66
C PHE A 241 -0.41 2.04 -25.49
N ARG A 242 0.33 3.10 -25.14
CA ARG A 242 0.30 4.37 -25.86
C ARG A 242 1.21 4.29 -27.08
N GLN A 243 0.92 5.08 -28.10
CA GLN A 243 1.61 5.02 -29.42
C GLN A 243 3.11 5.31 -29.33
N ALA A 244 3.52 6.14 -28.39
CA ALA A 244 4.93 6.45 -28.16
C ALA A 244 5.17 6.86 -26.70
N ASN A 245 6.43 6.80 -26.26
CA ASN A 245 6.91 7.24 -24.96
C ASN A 245 6.12 6.67 -23.78
N SER A 246 5.86 5.36 -23.82
CA SER A 246 4.98 4.66 -22.88
C SER A 246 5.64 3.46 -22.20
N ALA A 247 6.87 3.13 -22.58
CA ALA A 247 7.59 2.01 -22.01
C ALA A 247 8.01 2.26 -20.57
N TRP A 248 8.02 1.19 -19.78
CA TRP A 248 8.56 1.23 -18.43
C TRP A 248 9.20 -0.10 -18.02
N THR A 249 10.13 -0.01 -17.07
CA THR A 249 10.82 -1.17 -16.51
C THR A 249 10.96 -1.01 -15.00
N VAL A 250 10.57 -2.03 -14.26
CA VAL A 250 10.71 -2.12 -12.80
C VAL A 250 11.61 -3.27 -12.44
N ASN A 251 12.59 -3.02 -11.56
CA ASN A 251 13.38 -4.05 -10.87
C ASN A 251 13.20 -3.86 -9.37
N ASN A 252 12.85 -4.91 -8.66
CA ASN A 252 12.63 -4.89 -7.21
C ASN A 252 13.29 -6.12 -6.57
N TRP A 253 14.16 -5.87 -5.60
CA TRP A 253 14.89 -6.88 -4.84
C TRP A 253 14.59 -6.70 -3.36
N SER A 254 14.45 -7.79 -2.64
CA SER A 254 14.42 -7.78 -1.19
C SER A 254 15.09 -9.03 -0.65
N GLY A 255 15.83 -8.88 0.43
CA GLY A 255 16.41 -9.97 1.19
C GLY A 255 16.19 -9.77 2.67
N THR A 256 15.80 -10.84 3.36
CA THR A 256 15.53 -10.88 4.81
C THR A 256 16.36 -11.98 5.44
N LEU A 257 17.13 -11.65 6.49
CA LEU A 257 17.71 -12.62 7.43
C LEU A 257 16.99 -12.52 8.76
N ALA A 258 16.51 -13.66 9.27
CA ALA A 258 15.81 -13.75 10.54
C ALA A 258 16.64 -14.56 11.53
N TRP A 259 17.05 -13.94 12.62
CA TRP A 259 17.66 -14.62 13.75
C TRP A 259 16.61 -14.91 14.82
N GLY A 260 16.63 -16.12 15.37
CA GLY A 260 15.59 -16.56 16.33
C GLY A 260 14.24 -16.82 15.65
N ALA A 261 14.21 -17.17 14.37
CA ALA A 261 13.00 -17.29 13.55
C ALA A 261 11.92 -18.20 14.18
N LYS A 262 12.33 -19.24 14.95
CA LYS A 262 11.44 -20.18 15.64
C LYS A 262 11.21 -19.86 17.12
N THR A 263 11.59 -18.68 17.58
CA THR A 263 11.51 -18.31 19.01
C THR A 263 10.63 -17.07 19.21
N THR A 264 10.34 -16.73 20.44
CA THR A 264 9.63 -15.50 20.83
C THR A 264 10.48 -14.25 20.75
N LYS A 265 11.82 -14.39 20.58
CA LYS A 265 12.77 -13.30 20.40
C LYS A 265 13.35 -13.34 18.98
N ARG A 266 12.82 -12.53 18.09
CA ARG A 266 13.13 -12.54 16.67
C ARG A 266 13.78 -11.23 16.23
N THR A 267 14.78 -11.33 15.37
CA THR A 267 15.41 -10.15 14.75
C THR A 267 15.49 -10.37 13.25
N TYR A 268 14.94 -9.42 12.48
CA TYR A 268 14.95 -9.43 11.03
C TYR A 268 15.82 -8.30 10.52
N LEU A 269 16.83 -8.63 9.72
CA LEU A 269 17.58 -7.67 8.91
C LEU A 269 17.04 -7.73 7.48
N ILE A 270 16.54 -6.60 6.97
CA ILE A 270 15.88 -6.50 5.68
C ILE A 270 16.66 -5.52 4.80
N VAL A 271 16.95 -5.91 3.57
CA VAL A 271 17.63 -5.07 2.57
C VAL A 271 16.76 -5.01 1.33
N ASP A 272 16.48 -3.80 0.85
CA ASP A 272 15.62 -3.54 -0.31
C ASP A 272 16.37 -2.74 -1.38
N ALA A 273 16.15 -3.06 -2.64
CA ALA A 273 16.54 -2.27 -3.79
C ALA A 273 15.38 -2.21 -4.82
N TYR A 274 15.04 -1.02 -5.25
CA TYR A 274 14.00 -0.77 -6.23
C TYR A 274 14.46 0.25 -7.25
N GLN A 275 14.24 -0.06 -8.52
CA GLN A 275 14.53 0.82 -9.65
C GLN A 275 13.32 0.82 -10.60
N ASN A 276 12.94 1.99 -11.06
CA ASN A 276 11.82 2.16 -11.97
C ASN A 276 12.15 3.23 -13.01
N TYR A 277 12.19 2.82 -14.28
CA TYR A 277 12.42 3.68 -15.44
C TYR A 277 11.13 3.80 -16.22
N ILE A 278 10.62 5.01 -16.36
CA ILE A 278 9.30 5.28 -16.89
C ILE A 278 9.40 6.34 -18.00
N GLN A 279 8.81 6.04 -19.14
CA GLN A 279 8.44 7.03 -20.16
C GLN A 279 7.04 7.54 -19.84
N GLU A 280 6.84 8.86 -19.90
CA GLU A 280 5.57 9.50 -19.59
C GLU A 280 4.92 10.01 -20.89
N PRO A 281 3.91 9.33 -21.46
CA PRO A 281 3.32 9.68 -22.76
C PRO A 281 2.45 10.95 -22.72
N GLY A 282 2.22 11.49 -21.55
CA GLY A 282 1.39 12.66 -21.31
C GLY A 282 -0.11 12.43 -21.38
N GLY A 283 -0.87 13.38 -20.84
CA GLY A 283 -2.32 13.37 -20.87
C GLY A 283 -2.87 13.75 -22.25
N LEU A 284 -4.14 13.46 -22.46
CA LEU A 284 -4.92 13.76 -23.68
C LEU A 284 -6.01 14.79 -23.37
N THR A 285 -6.75 15.24 -24.38
CA THR A 285 -7.86 16.18 -24.24
C THR A 285 -9.18 15.60 -24.75
N GLN A 286 -10.27 16.26 -24.50
CA GLN A 286 -11.57 15.98 -25.11
C GLN A 286 -11.73 16.65 -26.48
N SER A 287 -10.83 17.53 -26.86
CA SER A 287 -10.83 18.29 -28.11
C SER A 287 -9.99 17.62 -29.20
N SER A 288 -10.37 17.78 -30.47
CA SER A 288 -9.57 17.41 -31.63
C SER A 288 -8.96 18.63 -32.30
N ALA A 289 -8.75 19.73 -31.56
CA ALA A 289 -8.12 20.96 -32.09
C ALA A 289 -6.65 20.70 -32.50
N THR A 290 -6.06 21.67 -33.22
CA THR A 290 -4.66 21.60 -33.66
C THR A 290 -3.72 21.33 -32.46
N ASN A 291 -2.82 20.39 -32.61
CA ASN A 291 -1.87 19.90 -31.57
C ASN A 291 -2.53 19.27 -30.33
N ALA A 292 -3.83 19.01 -30.34
CA ALA A 292 -4.54 18.33 -29.27
C ALA A 292 -4.87 16.87 -29.66
N VAL A 293 -4.71 15.96 -28.75
CA VAL A 293 -5.02 14.53 -28.97
C VAL A 293 -6.27 14.17 -28.17
N ASN A 294 -7.36 13.84 -28.86
CA ASN A 294 -8.64 13.48 -28.24
C ASN A 294 -8.57 12.06 -27.67
N TRP A 295 -8.82 11.92 -26.38
CA TRP A 295 -8.74 10.65 -25.67
C TRP A 295 -9.83 9.63 -26.07
N ASN A 296 -11.00 10.09 -26.50
CA ASN A 296 -12.11 9.22 -26.90
C ASN A 296 -11.90 8.60 -28.29
N SER A 297 -11.41 9.42 -29.24
CA SER A 297 -11.14 8.94 -30.62
C SER A 297 -9.77 8.25 -30.74
N ASN A 298 -8.79 8.66 -29.95
CA ASN A 298 -7.45 8.07 -29.94
C ASN A 298 -6.92 7.88 -28.51
N PRO A 299 -7.45 6.91 -27.73
CA PRO A 299 -7.04 6.67 -26.34
C PRO A 299 -5.57 6.21 -26.21
N THR A 300 -4.99 5.69 -27.30
CA THR A 300 -3.58 5.29 -27.36
C THR A 300 -2.65 6.42 -27.79
N GLY A 301 -3.18 7.59 -28.15
CA GLY A 301 -2.38 8.74 -28.60
C GLY A 301 -1.38 9.23 -27.56
N THR A 302 -0.38 9.97 -28.00
CA THR A 302 0.71 10.51 -27.16
C THR A 302 0.77 12.01 -27.32
N SER A 303 0.91 12.77 -26.23
CA SER A 303 1.13 14.22 -26.24
C SER A 303 2.52 14.63 -25.75
N ARG A 304 3.28 13.72 -25.13
CA ARG A 304 4.64 13.94 -24.62
C ARG A 304 5.56 12.84 -25.13
N PHE A 305 6.56 13.22 -25.92
CA PHE A 305 7.45 12.28 -26.62
C PHE A 305 8.83 12.14 -25.96
N ASN A 306 9.15 13.02 -25.01
CA ASN A 306 10.47 13.12 -24.40
C ASN A 306 10.44 13.10 -22.87
N ASP A 307 9.26 12.99 -22.25
CA ASP A 307 9.11 13.05 -20.81
C ASP A 307 9.49 11.71 -20.17
N ASN A 308 10.32 11.78 -19.13
CA ASN A 308 10.84 10.60 -18.44
C ASN A 308 10.85 10.82 -16.93
N LEU A 309 10.67 9.71 -16.20
CA LEU A 309 10.75 9.64 -14.73
C LEU A 309 11.57 8.43 -14.34
N HIS A 310 12.57 8.61 -13.47
CA HIS A 310 13.36 7.53 -12.89
C HIS A 310 13.25 7.58 -11.38
N ILE A 311 13.06 6.42 -10.76
CA ILE A 311 12.97 6.25 -9.32
C ILE A 311 13.97 5.19 -8.88
N ASP A 312 14.83 5.53 -7.94
CA ASP A 312 15.72 4.61 -7.25
C ASP A 312 15.42 4.64 -5.76
N ARG A 313 15.28 3.47 -5.14
CA ARG A 313 15.14 3.36 -3.69
C ARG A 313 16.01 2.22 -3.17
N TYR A 314 16.78 2.50 -2.13
CA TYR A 314 17.58 1.52 -1.41
C TYR A 314 17.31 1.68 0.08
N ALA A 315 17.11 0.58 0.78
CA ALA A 315 16.89 0.61 2.22
C ALA A 315 17.54 -0.56 2.92
N ILE A 316 17.98 -0.30 4.15
CA ILE A 316 18.34 -1.31 5.12
C ILE A 316 17.50 -1.07 6.37
N SER A 317 16.86 -2.12 6.87
CA SER A 317 15.90 -2.05 7.98
C SER A 317 16.14 -3.18 8.96
N LEU A 318 15.93 -2.92 10.23
CA LEU A 318 16.00 -3.91 11.30
C LEU A 318 14.69 -3.88 12.09
N LEU A 319 14.06 -5.05 12.18
CA LEU A 319 12.90 -5.30 13.05
C LEU A 319 13.34 -6.27 14.14
N HIS A 320 13.18 -5.87 15.39
CA HIS A 320 13.35 -6.74 16.55
C HIS A 320 12.05 -6.88 17.30
N GLU A 321 11.62 -8.10 17.52
CA GLU A 321 10.40 -8.46 18.27
C GLU A 321 10.77 -9.39 19.42
N ASN A 322 10.22 -9.14 20.59
CA ASN A 322 10.53 -9.92 21.79
C ASN A 322 9.31 -10.00 22.73
N ASP A 323 8.85 -11.19 23.01
CA ASP A 323 7.95 -11.45 24.14
C ASP A 323 8.79 -11.36 25.42
N LEU A 324 8.78 -10.20 26.08
CA LEU A 324 9.50 -9.97 27.33
C LEU A 324 8.95 -10.81 28.48
N SER A 325 7.64 -11.07 28.44
CA SER A 325 6.90 -11.96 29.31
C SER A 325 5.57 -12.35 28.65
N GLU A 326 4.77 -13.20 29.27
CA GLU A 326 3.40 -13.53 28.81
C GLU A 326 2.51 -12.28 28.65
N LYS A 327 2.79 -11.22 29.41
CA LYS A 327 2.01 -9.97 29.44
C LYS A 327 2.70 -8.81 28.73
N ALA A 328 3.96 -8.93 28.29
CA ALA A 328 4.71 -7.83 27.73
C ALA A 328 5.37 -8.20 26.40
N PHE A 329 5.10 -7.41 25.37
CA PHE A 329 5.69 -7.55 24.04
C PHE A 329 6.40 -6.24 23.65
N PHE A 330 7.63 -6.36 23.19
CA PHE A 330 8.43 -5.24 22.70
C PHE A 330 8.73 -5.40 21.21
N SER A 331 8.57 -4.31 20.47
CA SER A 331 8.94 -4.20 19.06
C SER A 331 9.85 -2.98 18.86
N PHE A 332 10.91 -3.16 18.12
CA PHE A 332 11.83 -2.09 17.74
C PHE A 332 12.07 -2.14 16.24
N ARG A 333 11.76 -1.04 15.55
CA ARG A 333 12.03 -0.86 14.13
C ARG A 333 13.04 0.26 13.97
N THR A 334 14.06 0.06 13.13
CA THR A 334 14.96 1.13 12.69
C THR A 334 15.34 0.91 11.23
N TRP A 335 15.52 2.00 10.50
CA TRP A 335 15.86 1.93 9.08
C TRP A 335 16.70 3.11 8.64
N TRP A 336 17.43 2.89 7.57
CA TRP A 336 18.01 3.92 6.73
C TRP A 336 17.60 3.69 5.30
N SER A 337 17.26 4.75 4.56
CA SER A 337 16.89 4.66 3.16
C SER A 337 17.39 5.83 2.34
N TYR A 338 17.74 5.52 1.11
CA TYR A 338 17.96 6.47 0.03
C TYR A 338 16.80 6.40 -0.95
N TYR A 339 16.29 7.54 -1.38
CA TYR A 339 15.28 7.66 -2.40
C TYR A 339 15.69 8.72 -3.41
N GLY A 340 15.80 8.37 -4.68
CA GLY A 340 16.11 9.27 -5.78
C GLY A 340 14.93 9.37 -6.73
N ARG A 341 14.51 10.59 -7.04
CA ARG A 341 13.52 10.90 -8.06
C ARG A 341 14.11 11.87 -9.07
N TRP A 342 14.42 11.37 -10.25
CA TRP A 342 14.87 12.19 -11.38
C TRP A 342 13.77 12.24 -12.44
N SER A 343 13.51 13.42 -13.01
CA SER A 343 12.59 13.58 -14.14
C SER A 343 13.09 14.61 -15.12
N ALA A 344 12.87 14.35 -16.41
CA ALA A 344 13.08 15.31 -17.50
C ALA A 344 11.77 15.46 -18.26
N ARG A 345 11.24 16.67 -18.35
CA ARG A 345 9.95 16.95 -19.00
C ARG A 345 10.09 18.12 -19.96
N GLN A 346 9.66 17.92 -21.19
CA GLN A 346 9.64 18.94 -22.24
C GLN A 346 8.80 20.13 -21.81
N ASN A 347 9.34 21.34 -21.99
CA ASN A 347 8.63 22.57 -21.69
C ASN A 347 7.54 22.86 -22.75
N GLY A 348 6.58 23.70 -22.38
CA GLY A 348 5.47 24.09 -23.25
C GLY A 348 4.34 23.04 -23.30
N GLY A 349 3.41 23.24 -24.21
CA GLY A 349 2.16 22.48 -24.25
C GLY A 349 1.18 22.94 -23.17
N GLY A 350 0.04 22.26 -23.09
CA GLY A 350 -1.03 22.49 -22.16
C GLY A 350 -1.79 21.21 -21.90
N PHE A 351 -3.04 21.34 -21.50
CA PHE A 351 -3.91 20.20 -21.22
C PHE A 351 -4.12 19.33 -22.47
N GLY A 352 -3.47 18.18 -22.53
CA GLY A 352 -3.56 17.21 -23.63
C GLY A 352 -2.99 17.68 -24.97
N THR A 353 -2.12 18.70 -24.97
CA THR A 353 -1.56 19.25 -26.19
C THR A 353 -0.07 18.94 -26.37
N ILE A 354 0.34 18.70 -27.60
CA ILE A 354 1.75 18.49 -27.96
C ILE A 354 2.48 19.83 -27.85
N PRO A 355 3.63 19.91 -27.17
CA PRO A 355 4.42 21.13 -27.07
C PRO A 355 4.89 21.67 -28.43
N THR A 356 4.77 22.94 -28.62
CA THR A 356 5.21 23.64 -29.84
C THR A 356 5.91 24.98 -29.53
N GLY A 357 6.54 25.58 -30.53
CA GLY A 357 7.21 26.89 -30.42
C GLY A 357 8.55 26.83 -29.67
N LYS A 358 9.07 27.99 -29.26
CA LYS A 358 10.40 28.09 -28.62
C LYS A 358 10.49 27.36 -27.27
N ALA A 359 9.42 27.37 -26.48
CA ALA A 359 9.43 26.68 -25.20
C ALA A 359 9.64 25.16 -25.37
N ALA A 360 9.06 24.57 -26.42
CA ALA A 360 9.17 23.15 -26.72
C ALA A 360 10.59 22.70 -27.12
N GLN A 361 11.52 23.63 -27.38
CA GLN A 361 12.92 23.30 -27.70
C GLN A 361 13.79 23.05 -26.49
N SER A 362 13.23 23.07 -25.29
CA SER A 362 13.90 22.88 -24.01
C SER A 362 13.11 21.93 -23.12
N ASN A 363 13.75 21.47 -22.06
CA ASN A 363 13.07 20.70 -21.02
C ASN A 363 13.43 21.22 -19.63
N GLN A 364 12.69 20.75 -18.64
CA GLN A 364 12.96 20.93 -17.22
C GLN A 364 13.43 19.60 -16.66
N ILE A 365 14.60 19.62 -16.04
CA ILE A 365 15.21 18.45 -15.41
C ILE A 365 15.16 18.66 -13.90
N GLN A 366 14.55 17.74 -13.17
CA GLN A 366 14.45 17.80 -11.70
C GLN A 366 15.12 16.59 -11.10
N ASN A 367 15.95 16.83 -10.09
CA ASN A 367 16.53 15.78 -9.25
C ASN A 367 16.18 16.05 -7.80
N GLN A 368 15.43 15.13 -7.20
CA GLN A 368 15.05 15.13 -5.79
C GLN A 368 15.62 13.89 -5.11
N LEU A 369 16.45 14.12 -4.12
CA LEU A 369 17.04 13.04 -3.31
C LEU A 369 16.47 13.11 -1.90
N PHE A 370 16.34 11.94 -1.27
CA PHE A 370 15.88 11.83 0.10
C PHE A 370 16.78 10.82 0.82
N TYR A 371 17.44 11.29 1.86
CA TYR A 371 18.23 10.47 2.78
C TYR A 371 17.50 10.44 4.10
N THR A 372 16.92 9.29 4.39
CA THR A 372 16.01 9.14 5.54
C THR A 372 16.55 8.12 6.51
N TRP A 373 16.45 8.42 7.79
CA TRP A 373 16.60 7.42 8.84
C TRP A 373 15.49 7.58 9.88
N GLY A 374 15.15 6.49 10.55
CA GLY A 374 14.15 6.53 11.60
C GLY A 374 14.23 5.35 12.54
N MET A 375 13.52 5.47 13.67
CA MET A 375 13.34 4.40 14.63
C MET A 375 11.97 4.49 15.30
N ILE A 376 11.40 3.33 15.63
CA ILE A 376 10.11 3.18 16.30
C ILE A 376 10.25 2.10 17.38
N PRO A 377 10.53 2.44 18.65
CA PRO A 377 10.32 1.57 19.78
C PRO A 377 8.82 1.54 20.15
N GLN A 378 8.27 0.34 20.39
CA GLN A 378 6.90 0.13 20.85
C GLN A 378 6.87 -0.93 21.95
N LEU A 379 6.03 -0.73 22.95
CA LEU A 379 5.79 -1.66 24.02
C LEU A 379 4.29 -1.91 24.14
N ARG A 380 3.88 -3.19 24.17
CA ARG A 380 2.56 -3.62 24.62
C ARG A 380 2.70 -4.23 26.01
N TYR A 381 1.73 -3.92 26.87
CA TYR A 381 1.63 -4.49 28.21
C TYR A 381 0.18 -4.86 28.52
N ASP A 382 -0.06 -6.16 28.76
CA ASP A 382 -1.36 -6.69 29.19
C ASP A 382 -1.41 -6.72 30.73
N TYR A 383 -2.45 -6.13 31.31
CA TYR A 383 -2.58 -6.04 32.76
C TYR A 383 -4.01 -6.35 33.22
N ASP A 384 -4.14 -6.92 34.40
CA ASP A 384 -5.44 -7.27 34.97
C ASP A 384 -5.93 -6.16 35.86
N PHE A 385 -7.17 -5.73 35.63
CA PHE A 385 -7.87 -4.72 36.44
C PHE A 385 -9.37 -5.01 36.40
N LEU A 386 -10.06 -4.93 37.57
CA LEU A 386 -11.50 -5.21 37.71
C LEU A 386 -11.93 -6.57 37.11
N GLY A 387 -11.09 -7.60 37.24
CA GLY A 387 -11.39 -8.96 36.77
C GLY A 387 -11.35 -9.16 35.26
N ASN A 388 -10.81 -8.20 34.50
CA ASN A 388 -10.60 -8.31 33.06
C ASN A 388 -9.15 -7.99 32.72
N THR A 389 -8.67 -8.56 31.62
CA THR A 389 -7.35 -8.23 31.06
C THR A 389 -7.46 -7.07 30.09
N HIS A 390 -6.73 -6.00 30.37
CA HIS A 390 -6.61 -4.78 29.58
C HIS A 390 -5.29 -4.79 28.83
N THR A 391 -5.20 -4.02 27.74
CA THR A 391 -4.00 -3.93 26.91
C THR A 391 -3.59 -2.47 26.75
N PHE A 392 -2.41 -2.11 27.21
CA PHE A 392 -1.76 -0.84 26.90
C PHE A 392 -0.73 -1.00 25.80
N THR A 393 -0.69 -0.07 24.86
CA THR A 393 0.37 0.06 23.86
C THR A 393 0.85 1.49 23.81
N GLY A 394 2.18 1.67 23.80
CA GLY A 394 2.78 2.98 23.66
C GLY A 394 4.11 2.90 22.94
N GLY A 395 4.51 4.02 22.34
CA GLY A 395 5.75 4.09 21.60
C GLY A 395 6.13 5.51 21.23
N ALA A 396 7.25 5.60 20.53
CA ALA A 396 7.75 6.84 19.96
C ALA A 396 8.22 6.60 18.53
N MET A 397 8.25 7.65 17.72
CA MET A 397 8.89 7.64 16.41
C MET A 397 9.88 8.81 16.35
N LEU A 398 11.12 8.50 16.00
CA LEU A 398 12.13 9.47 15.63
C LEU A 398 12.38 9.32 14.13
N TYR A 399 12.43 10.44 13.41
CA TYR A 399 12.56 10.43 11.97
C TYR A 399 13.31 11.68 11.51
N ASN A 400 14.23 11.51 10.57
CA ASN A 400 14.92 12.60 9.91
C ASN A 400 15.04 12.31 8.42
N THR A 401 14.74 13.32 7.61
CA THR A 401 14.99 13.29 6.16
C THR A 401 15.75 14.53 5.75
N GLN A 402 16.82 14.33 4.98
CA GLN A 402 17.50 15.39 4.22
C GLN A 402 17.14 15.23 2.74
N SER A 403 16.61 16.30 2.14
CA SER A 403 16.10 16.26 0.75
C SER A 403 16.73 17.39 -0.10
N PRO A 404 17.96 17.19 -0.63
CA PRO A 404 18.50 18.09 -1.65
C PRO A 404 17.64 18.06 -2.93
N PHE A 405 17.40 19.23 -3.49
CA PHE A 405 16.65 19.41 -4.71
C PHE A 405 17.44 20.27 -5.68
N THR A 406 17.52 19.84 -6.94
CA THR A 406 18.02 20.66 -8.06
C THR A 406 17.04 20.63 -9.21
N GLN A 407 16.93 21.78 -9.90
CA GLN A 407 16.22 21.92 -11.15
C GLN A 407 17.13 22.60 -12.17
N GLU A 408 17.18 22.01 -13.36
CA GLU A 408 17.97 22.52 -14.48
C GLU A 408 17.07 22.77 -15.69
N THR A 409 17.49 23.68 -16.56
CA THR A 409 16.87 23.88 -17.87
C THR A 409 17.77 23.33 -18.94
N GLY A 410 17.31 22.28 -19.61
CA GLY A 410 18.04 21.64 -20.70
C GLY A 410 17.90 22.41 -22.02
N ALA A 411 18.93 22.36 -22.86
CA ALA A 411 18.99 23.04 -24.14
C ALA A 411 18.21 22.33 -25.26
N THR A 412 17.71 21.13 -25.03
CA THR A 412 16.89 20.34 -25.97
C THR A 412 15.72 19.67 -25.22
N PRO A 413 14.67 19.25 -25.94
CA PRO A 413 13.53 18.55 -25.33
C PRO A 413 13.91 17.23 -24.60
N TRP A 414 15.00 16.62 -25.00
CA TRP A 414 15.53 15.32 -24.47
C TRP A 414 16.81 15.46 -23.66
N ALA A 415 17.19 16.69 -23.27
CA ALA A 415 18.41 16.91 -22.50
C ALA A 415 18.37 16.16 -21.16
N ALA A 416 19.50 15.54 -20.80
CA ALA A 416 19.67 14.86 -19.53
C ALA A 416 20.33 15.72 -18.44
N THR A 417 20.95 16.84 -18.86
CA THR A 417 21.59 17.84 -18.01
C THR A 417 21.33 19.22 -18.60
N GLY A 418 21.47 20.26 -17.79
CA GLY A 418 21.19 21.61 -18.22
C GLY A 418 21.83 22.69 -17.36
N SER A 419 21.38 23.91 -17.55
CA SER A 419 21.79 25.03 -16.69
C SER A 419 20.95 25.06 -15.42
N LEU A 420 21.63 25.16 -14.28
CA LEU A 420 20.98 25.18 -12.97
C LEU A 420 20.00 26.37 -12.86
N SER A 421 18.74 26.09 -12.56
CA SER A 421 17.68 27.08 -12.44
C SER A 421 17.12 27.23 -11.03
N ASN A 422 17.13 26.14 -10.24
CA ASN A 422 16.76 26.15 -8.84
C ASN A 422 17.60 25.12 -8.06
N GLN A 423 18.02 25.49 -6.84
CA GLN A 423 18.67 24.60 -5.90
C GLN A 423 18.23 24.92 -4.48
N SER A 424 17.84 23.89 -3.74
CA SER A 424 17.48 24.02 -2.32
C SER A 424 17.90 22.80 -1.51
N LYS A 425 18.20 23.03 -0.24
CA LYS A 425 18.32 22.00 0.78
C LYS A 425 17.06 22.01 1.62
N ARG A 426 16.46 20.85 1.84
CA ARG A 426 15.23 20.66 2.61
C ARG A 426 15.48 19.60 3.66
N GLN A 427 14.92 19.79 4.84
CA GLN A 427 15.11 18.85 5.95
C GLN A 427 13.87 18.77 6.80
N ASN A 428 13.56 17.59 7.28
CA ASN A 428 12.57 17.35 8.32
C ASN A 428 13.23 16.65 9.50
N TRP A 429 12.94 17.15 10.71
CA TRP A 429 13.10 16.46 11.97
C TRP A 429 11.71 16.20 12.54
N TYR A 430 11.50 14.99 12.96
CA TYR A 430 10.21 14.57 13.46
C TYR A 430 10.37 13.66 14.66
N THR A 431 9.60 13.98 15.71
CA THR A 431 9.47 13.14 16.88
C THR A 431 7.99 13.03 17.21
N SER A 432 7.51 11.82 17.40
CA SER A 432 6.13 11.57 17.79
C SER A 432 6.11 10.65 19.00
N PHE A 433 5.17 10.88 19.91
CA PHE A 433 4.84 9.98 20.99
C PHE A 433 3.39 9.56 20.84
N PHE A 434 3.11 8.28 21.00
CA PHE A 434 1.76 7.75 20.85
C PHE A 434 1.47 6.70 21.91
N ALA A 435 0.23 6.64 22.35
CA ALA A 435 -0.25 5.64 23.29
C ALA A 435 -1.72 5.34 23.02
N GLU A 436 -2.09 4.11 23.28
CA GLU A 436 -3.45 3.60 23.17
C GLU A 436 -3.68 2.55 24.28
N ASN A 437 -4.87 2.57 24.90
CA ASN A 437 -5.23 1.57 25.88
C ASN A 437 -6.57 0.93 25.54
N ARG A 438 -6.62 -0.38 25.56
CA ARG A 438 -7.86 -1.16 25.41
C ARG A 438 -8.36 -1.56 26.78
N PHE A 439 -9.37 -0.86 27.28
CA PHE A 439 -10.10 -1.25 28.49
C PHE A 439 -11.20 -2.24 28.13
N VAL A 440 -11.23 -3.37 28.82
CA VAL A 440 -12.23 -4.43 28.63
C VAL A 440 -13.14 -4.51 29.85
N PHE A 441 -14.44 -4.43 29.63
CA PHE A 441 -15.49 -4.54 30.66
C PHE A 441 -16.53 -5.56 30.19
N GLY A 442 -16.23 -6.85 30.37
CA GLY A 442 -17.04 -7.93 29.81
C GLY A 442 -17.11 -7.87 28.28
N LYS A 443 -18.31 -7.60 27.72
CA LYS A 443 -18.53 -7.48 26.27
C LYS A 443 -18.20 -6.10 25.69
N PHE A 444 -18.03 -5.10 26.54
CA PHE A 444 -17.72 -3.75 26.12
C PHE A 444 -16.22 -3.46 26.21
N GLN A 445 -15.70 -2.80 25.22
CA GLN A 445 -14.32 -2.34 25.16
C GLN A 445 -14.31 -0.82 24.88
N PHE A 446 -13.40 -0.10 25.55
CA PHE A 446 -13.16 1.33 25.34
C PHE A 446 -11.69 1.58 25.07
N ILE A 447 -11.39 2.30 23.99
CA ILE A 447 -10.04 2.44 23.46
C ILE A 447 -9.69 3.94 23.31
N PRO A 448 -9.24 4.62 24.37
CA PRO A 448 -8.64 5.95 24.24
C PRO A 448 -7.26 5.87 23.62
N ALA A 449 -6.96 6.83 22.74
CA ALA A 449 -5.69 6.96 22.04
C ALA A 449 -5.25 8.42 22.00
N VAL A 450 -3.96 8.63 21.98
CA VAL A 450 -3.36 9.96 21.79
C VAL A 450 -2.06 9.84 21.00
N ARG A 451 -1.82 10.82 20.12
CA ARG A 451 -0.55 11.00 19.45
C ARG A 451 -0.15 12.46 19.50
N PHE A 452 1.12 12.72 19.76
CA PHE A 452 1.72 14.05 19.74
C PHE A 452 2.70 14.12 18.59
N GLU A 453 2.46 15.02 17.66
CA GLU A 453 3.31 15.27 16.51
C GLU A 453 4.19 16.48 16.79
N ASN A 454 5.51 16.30 16.76
CA ASN A 454 6.49 17.37 16.91
C ASN A 454 7.34 17.42 15.64
N ILE A 455 7.09 18.43 14.79
CA ILE A 455 7.63 18.51 13.44
C ILE A 455 8.44 19.80 13.31
N TRP A 456 9.66 19.67 12.84
CA TRP A 456 10.50 20.77 12.45
C TRP A 456 10.96 20.60 11.00
N GLN A 457 10.63 21.59 10.16
CA GLN A 457 10.97 21.62 8.75
C GLN A 457 11.87 22.83 8.48
N SER A 458 12.90 22.62 7.70
CA SER A 458 13.76 23.70 7.19
C SER A 458 13.90 23.63 5.68
N ILE A 459 13.96 24.80 5.04
CA ILE A 459 14.15 24.95 3.61
C ILE A 459 15.09 26.12 3.34
N ASN A 460 16.21 25.83 2.67
CA ASN A 460 17.23 26.80 2.29
C ASN A 460 17.43 26.76 0.78
N GLU A 461 16.99 27.81 0.07
CA GLU A 461 17.30 28.01 -1.34
C GLU A 461 18.71 28.62 -1.48
N SER A 462 19.53 28.05 -2.34
CA SER A 462 20.83 28.59 -2.71
C SER A 462 20.82 29.20 -4.12
N VAL A 463 19.92 28.73 -4.99
CA VAL A 463 19.70 29.26 -6.35
C VAL A 463 18.21 29.27 -6.66
N ASN A 464 17.71 30.38 -7.18
CA ASN A 464 16.42 30.47 -7.84
C ASN A 464 16.47 31.63 -8.86
N ILE A 465 16.79 31.31 -10.12
CA ILE A 465 16.96 32.28 -11.18
C ILE A 465 15.68 33.12 -11.41
N SER A 466 14.51 32.51 -11.26
CA SER A 466 13.24 33.19 -11.44
C SER A 466 13.02 34.25 -10.36
N LYS A 467 13.29 33.97 -9.08
CA LYS A 467 13.23 34.95 -7.98
C LYS A 467 14.29 36.05 -8.17
N THR A 468 15.52 35.69 -8.50
CA THR A 468 16.62 36.63 -8.70
C THR A 468 16.33 37.63 -9.80
N LYS A 469 15.72 37.22 -10.92
CA LYS A 469 15.33 38.08 -12.04
C LYS A 469 14.32 39.18 -11.68
N VAL A 470 13.46 38.90 -10.70
CA VAL A 470 12.42 39.85 -10.23
C VAL A 470 12.76 40.50 -8.88
N GLY A 471 13.98 40.30 -8.40
CA GLY A 471 14.45 40.90 -7.14
C GLY A 471 13.82 40.28 -5.86
N THR A 472 13.19 39.10 -5.96
CA THR A 472 12.61 38.39 -4.79
C THR A 472 13.71 37.66 -4.03
N PRO A 473 13.80 37.80 -2.69
CA PRO A 473 14.78 37.06 -1.89
C PRO A 473 14.64 35.54 -2.01
N LEU A 474 15.75 34.82 -1.88
CA LEU A 474 15.74 33.37 -1.74
C LEU A 474 15.11 32.97 -0.41
N SER A 475 14.37 31.86 -0.40
CA SER A 475 13.74 31.35 0.83
C SER A 475 14.77 30.75 1.78
N ASN A 476 14.70 31.16 3.03
CA ASN A 476 15.43 30.56 4.15
C ASN A 476 14.45 30.48 5.32
N GLU A 477 13.73 29.38 5.39
CA GLU A 477 12.57 29.25 6.28
C GLU A 477 12.70 28.03 7.19
N ASN A 478 12.29 28.20 8.45
CA ASN A 478 12.10 27.14 9.40
C ASN A 478 10.64 27.16 9.87
N ASN A 479 10.01 26.01 9.84
CA ASN A 479 8.64 25.83 10.31
C ASN A 479 8.61 24.79 11.44
N TYR A 480 7.88 25.10 12.50
CA TYR A 480 7.68 24.21 13.64
C TYR A 480 6.20 24.00 13.90
N ALA A 481 5.81 22.74 14.12
CA ALA A 481 4.45 22.38 14.49
C ALA A 481 4.45 21.37 15.64
N LEU A 482 3.65 21.64 16.68
CA LEU A 482 3.30 20.71 17.73
C LEU A 482 1.79 20.45 17.64
N VAL A 483 1.40 19.21 17.31
CA VAL A 483 0.00 18.87 17.05
C VAL A 483 -0.42 17.67 17.92
N PRO A 484 -1.29 17.89 18.93
CA PRO A 484 -1.91 16.78 19.65
C PRO A 484 -3.05 16.19 18.82
N LEU A 485 -3.10 14.86 18.71
CA LEU A 485 -4.11 14.11 17.97
C LEU A 485 -4.80 13.13 18.93
N PRO A 486 -5.97 13.47 19.49
CA PRO A 486 -6.77 12.57 20.29
C PRO A 486 -7.53 11.56 19.43
N GLY A 487 -7.78 10.38 19.99
CA GLY A 487 -8.62 9.35 19.40
C GLY A 487 -9.38 8.57 20.47
N PHE A 488 -10.58 8.11 20.12
CA PHE A 488 -11.43 7.30 20.99
C PHE A 488 -12.07 6.21 20.16
N GLY A 489 -11.93 4.96 20.60
CA GLY A 489 -12.61 3.81 20.04
C GLY A 489 -13.54 3.18 21.07
N ALA A 490 -14.58 2.50 20.61
CA ALA A 490 -15.44 1.67 21.43
C ALA A 490 -15.88 0.44 20.63
N GLU A 491 -16.03 -0.68 21.32
CA GLU A 491 -16.50 -1.92 20.73
C GLU A 491 -17.43 -2.64 21.68
N TYR A 492 -18.47 -3.28 21.14
CA TYR A 492 -19.38 -4.13 21.90
C TYR A 492 -19.58 -5.47 21.19
N LYS A 493 -19.17 -6.56 21.82
CA LYS A 493 -19.32 -7.93 21.33
C LYS A 493 -20.69 -8.49 21.76
N PHE A 494 -21.66 -8.51 20.87
CA PHE A 494 -22.97 -9.12 21.16
C PHE A 494 -22.82 -10.61 21.48
N ASN A 495 -22.00 -11.27 20.66
CA ASN A 495 -21.59 -12.66 20.77
C ASN A 495 -20.22 -12.84 20.07
N GLU A 496 -19.77 -14.08 19.90
CA GLU A 496 -18.50 -14.42 19.23
C GLU A 496 -18.45 -14.01 17.75
N TRP A 497 -19.59 -13.77 17.12
CA TRP A 497 -19.70 -13.56 15.67
C TRP A 497 -20.12 -12.17 15.26
N ILE A 498 -20.70 -11.36 16.15
CA ILE A 498 -21.25 -10.04 15.83
C ILE A 498 -20.70 -9.01 16.79
N THR A 499 -20.07 -8.00 16.24
CA THR A 499 -19.44 -6.89 16.95
C THR A 499 -19.94 -5.57 16.39
N ALA A 500 -20.40 -4.66 17.28
CA ALA A 500 -20.55 -3.25 16.98
C ALA A 500 -19.27 -2.51 17.35
N TYR A 501 -18.86 -1.56 16.54
CA TYR A 501 -17.69 -0.72 16.82
C TYR A 501 -17.94 0.72 16.40
N GLY A 502 -17.16 1.62 16.97
CA GLY A 502 -17.15 3.01 16.59
C GLY A 502 -15.89 3.72 17.02
N ASN A 503 -15.52 4.77 16.32
CA ASN A 503 -14.39 5.61 16.68
C ASN A 503 -14.62 7.06 16.29
N ALA A 504 -13.92 7.95 17.02
CA ALA A 504 -13.77 9.36 16.71
C ALA A 504 -12.30 9.71 16.90
N SER A 505 -11.64 10.24 15.87
CA SER A 505 -10.21 10.49 15.94
C SER A 505 -9.78 11.67 15.07
N GLN A 506 -8.80 12.41 15.56
CA GLN A 506 -8.18 13.51 14.86
C GLN A 506 -6.97 13.02 14.08
N SER A 507 -6.76 13.58 12.91
CA SER A 507 -5.63 13.33 12.03
C SER A 507 -5.09 14.63 11.46
N TYR A 508 -3.92 14.58 10.85
CA TYR A 508 -3.16 15.76 10.46
C TYR A 508 -2.50 15.54 9.09
N LYS A 509 -2.52 16.58 8.25
CA LYS A 509 -1.72 16.63 7.04
C LYS A 509 -0.72 17.78 7.14
N PRO A 510 0.59 17.52 7.14
CA PRO A 510 1.61 18.56 7.18
C PRO A 510 1.61 19.40 5.90
N VAL A 511 2.16 20.60 5.98
CA VAL A 511 2.49 21.42 4.84
C VAL A 511 3.66 20.78 4.09
N THR A 512 3.48 20.44 2.83
CA THR A 512 4.55 19.82 2.02
C THR A 512 5.58 20.87 1.59
N PHE A 513 6.78 20.45 1.17
CA PHE A 513 7.80 21.37 0.67
C PHE A 513 7.32 22.22 -0.51
N SER A 514 6.52 21.66 -1.42
CA SER A 514 5.96 22.39 -2.55
C SER A 514 4.88 23.39 -2.16
N GLN A 515 4.24 23.19 -0.99
CA GLN A 515 3.26 24.12 -0.44
C GLN A 515 3.92 25.20 0.44
N ALA A 516 5.09 24.92 0.98
CA ALA A 516 5.83 25.87 1.83
C ALA A 516 6.65 26.88 1.01
N ILE A 517 7.11 26.52 -0.20
CA ILE A 517 7.95 27.39 -1.02
C ILE A 517 7.37 27.55 -2.43
N PRO A 518 7.26 28.78 -2.96
CA PRO A 518 6.92 29.02 -4.34
C PRO A 518 7.95 28.39 -5.30
N ASN A 519 7.48 27.52 -6.20
CA ASN A 519 8.34 26.88 -7.21
C ASN A 519 8.61 27.76 -8.44
N ALA A 520 7.80 28.80 -8.63
CA ALA A 520 7.88 29.71 -9.78
C ALA A 520 7.57 31.15 -9.35
N PRO A 521 8.01 32.18 -10.12
CA PRO A 521 7.81 33.59 -9.75
C PRO A 521 6.34 34.01 -9.73
N ASN A 522 5.47 33.27 -10.43
CA ASN A 522 4.03 33.49 -10.45
C ASN A 522 3.27 32.66 -9.40
N VAL A 523 3.97 31.94 -8.54
CA VAL A 523 3.39 31.21 -7.41
C VAL A 523 3.69 31.98 -6.14
N SER A 524 2.68 32.28 -5.34
CA SER A 524 2.83 32.86 -4.00
C SER A 524 2.30 31.90 -2.93
N VAL A 525 2.93 31.95 -1.77
CA VAL A 525 2.54 31.18 -0.56
C VAL A 525 2.48 32.15 0.61
N PRO A 526 1.39 32.21 1.38
CA PRO A 526 1.33 33.02 2.60
C PRO A 526 2.31 32.53 3.67
N ASN A 527 2.91 33.43 4.41
CA ASN A 527 3.94 33.11 5.43
C ASN A 527 3.40 32.35 6.66
N ASN A 528 2.09 32.17 6.80
CA ASN A 528 1.43 31.57 7.97
C ASN A 528 0.45 30.45 7.60
N LEU A 529 0.79 29.67 6.58
CA LEU A 529 -0.05 28.58 6.13
C LEU A 529 -0.20 27.55 7.26
N GLN A 530 -1.43 27.39 7.75
CA GLN A 530 -1.73 26.45 8.82
C GLN A 530 -1.88 25.03 8.27
N PRO A 531 -1.44 24.01 9.02
CA PRO A 531 -1.61 22.63 8.60
C PRO A 531 -3.09 22.23 8.54
N SER A 532 -3.39 21.26 7.70
CA SER A 532 -4.73 20.72 7.59
C SER A 532 -4.99 19.69 8.70
N ILE A 533 -6.14 19.76 9.33
CA ILE A 533 -6.60 18.84 10.37
C ILE A 533 -7.88 18.16 9.90
N ALA A 534 -8.00 16.86 10.15
CA ALA A 534 -9.23 16.14 9.87
C ALA A 534 -9.77 15.42 11.11
N TRP A 535 -11.10 15.43 11.27
CA TRP A 535 -11.81 14.59 12.21
C TRP A 535 -12.51 13.46 11.45
N ASN A 536 -12.24 12.24 11.86
CA ASN A 536 -12.90 11.03 11.39
C ASN A 536 -13.85 10.52 12.47
N TYR A 537 -15.09 10.30 12.09
CA TYR A 537 -16.10 9.62 12.90
C TYR A 537 -16.57 8.40 12.14
N GLU A 538 -16.64 7.26 12.80
CA GLU A 538 -17.08 6.02 12.17
C GLU A 538 -17.83 5.16 13.18
N GLY A 539 -18.90 4.51 12.74
CA GLY A 539 -19.63 3.54 13.52
C GLY A 539 -20.19 2.45 12.62
N GLY A 540 -20.13 1.21 13.08
CA GLY A 540 -20.54 0.09 12.24
C GLY A 540 -20.66 -1.22 12.99
N PHE A 541 -20.97 -2.23 12.20
CA PHE A 541 -21.07 -3.62 12.63
C PHE A 541 -20.21 -4.49 11.74
N ARG A 542 -19.63 -5.53 12.32
CA ARG A 542 -18.93 -6.59 11.59
C ARG A 542 -19.32 -7.95 12.14
N GLY A 543 -19.29 -8.96 11.29
CA GLY A 543 -19.64 -10.29 11.71
C GLY A 543 -19.10 -11.38 10.78
N ASN A 544 -18.82 -12.53 11.40
CA ASN A 544 -18.46 -13.78 10.75
C ASN A 544 -19.26 -14.93 11.41
N PRO A 545 -20.61 -14.93 11.26
CA PRO A 545 -21.49 -15.85 12.00
C PRO A 545 -21.36 -17.31 11.54
N ARG A 546 -20.79 -17.53 10.35
CA ARG A 546 -20.55 -18.84 9.76
C ARG A 546 -19.27 -18.81 8.93
N PRO A 547 -18.57 -19.91 8.72
CA PRO A 547 -17.38 -19.97 7.88
C PRO A 547 -17.62 -19.52 6.43
N TRP A 548 -18.86 -19.63 5.94
CA TRP A 548 -19.27 -19.25 4.60
C TRP A 548 -19.77 -17.80 4.50
N LEU A 549 -19.84 -17.02 5.60
CA LEU A 549 -20.39 -15.66 5.61
C LEU A 549 -19.54 -14.72 6.45
N ALA A 550 -18.98 -13.69 5.83
CA ALA A 550 -18.40 -12.54 6.51
C ALA A 550 -18.99 -11.24 5.95
N TRP A 551 -19.27 -10.28 6.83
CA TRP A 551 -19.80 -8.98 6.45
C TRP A 551 -19.36 -7.86 7.37
N GLN A 552 -19.27 -6.65 6.81
CA GLN A 552 -19.00 -5.43 7.55
C GLN A 552 -19.79 -4.28 6.94
N SER A 553 -20.40 -3.46 7.78
CA SER A 553 -21.13 -2.27 7.37
C SER A 553 -20.82 -1.13 8.32
N SER A 554 -20.38 0.01 7.82
CA SER A 554 -20.08 1.18 8.64
C SER A 554 -20.52 2.48 7.99
N TYR A 555 -20.96 3.40 8.81
CA TYR A 555 -21.21 4.79 8.46
C TYR A 555 -20.02 5.64 8.90
N PHE A 556 -19.59 6.57 8.05
CA PHE A 556 -18.46 7.44 8.35
C PHE A 556 -18.75 8.91 8.03
N VAL A 557 -18.06 9.80 8.75
CA VAL A 557 -18.00 11.23 8.48
C VAL A 557 -16.54 11.67 8.58
N LEU A 558 -16.02 12.26 7.51
CA LEU A 558 -14.70 12.88 7.46
C LEU A 558 -14.87 14.39 7.31
N ASN A 559 -14.55 15.15 8.34
CA ASN A 559 -14.49 16.61 8.31
C ASN A 559 -13.04 17.05 8.17
N PHE A 560 -12.72 17.72 7.07
CA PHE A 560 -11.36 18.15 6.78
C PHE A 560 -11.27 19.68 6.79
N TYR A 561 -10.49 20.20 7.71
CA TYR A 561 -10.35 21.64 7.99
C TYR A 561 -9.05 22.19 7.44
N ASN A 562 -9.06 23.46 7.04
CA ASN A 562 -7.91 24.19 6.53
C ASN A 562 -7.24 23.46 5.35
N GLN A 563 -8.03 22.94 4.41
CA GLN A 563 -7.46 22.29 3.24
C GLN A 563 -6.58 23.26 2.45
N ILE A 564 -5.34 22.82 2.17
CA ILE A 564 -4.38 23.58 1.40
C ILE A 564 -4.50 23.16 -0.07
N GLY A 565 -4.67 24.13 -0.95
CA GLY A 565 -4.77 23.93 -2.37
C GLY A 565 -4.24 25.11 -3.16
N SER A 566 -4.30 25.01 -4.48
CA SER A 566 -3.87 26.04 -5.43
C SER A 566 -5.08 26.80 -5.96
N VAL A 567 -4.98 28.10 -5.93
CA VAL A 567 -5.96 29.04 -6.49
C VAL A 567 -5.31 29.82 -7.61
N ASN A 568 -5.94 29.94 -8.75
CA ASN A 568 -5.48 30.73 -9.88
C ASN A 568 -6.33 31.99 -10.05
N PRO A 569 -5.99 33.12 -9.39
CA PRO A 569 -6.74 34.35 -9.52
C PRO A 569 -6.71 34.89 -10.95
N THR A 570 -5.64 34.63 -11.68
CA THR A 570 -5.50 34.90 -13.13
C THR A 570 -4.92 33.64 -13.81
N PRO A 571 -5.02 33.55 -15.14
CA PRO A 571 -4.42 32.42 -15.87
C PRO A 571 -2.89 32.29 -15.69
N SER A 572 -2.23 33.34 -15.24
CA SER A 572 -0.77 33.41 -15.09
C SER A 572 -0.29 33.41 -13.63
N THR A 573 -1.18 33.48 -12.65
CA THR A 573 -0.78 33.50 -11.22
C THR A 573 -1.41 32.35 -10.43
N THR A 574 -0.63 31.75 -9.55
CA THR A 574 -1.09 30.69 -8.62
C THR A 574 -0.81 31.14 -7.19
N ILE A 575 -1.82 31.00 -6.33
CA ILE A 575 -1.68 31.19 -4.89
C ILE A 575 -1.90 29.84 -4.21
N ILE A 576 -0.93 29.39 -3.43
CA ILE A 576 -1.11 28.22 -2.55
C ILE A 576 -1.63 28.75 -1.22
N GLN A 577 -2.84 28.38 -0.87
CA GLN A 577 -3.51 28.88 0.35
C GLN A 577 -4.53 27.86 0.88
N THR A 578 -5.10 28.17 2.04
CA THR A 578 -6.28 27.44 2.53
C THR A 578 -7.45 27.69 1.57
N ILE A 579 -7.99 26.62 1.00
CA ILE A 579 -9.11 26.68 0.03
C ILE A 579 -10.48 26.49 0.68
N GLY A 580 -10.51 26.04 1.92
CA GLY A 580 -11.73 25.87 2.72
C GLY A 580 -11.74 24.60 3.55
N ASN A 581 -12.91 24.31 4.11
CA ASN A 581 -13.21 23.08 4.82
C ASN A 581 -14.09 22.19 3.97
N SER A 582 -13.97 20.88 4.10
CA SER A 582 -14.89 19.93 3.45
C SER A 582 -15.42 18.90 4.44
N SER A 583 -16.57 18.32 4.09
CA SER A 583 -17.17 17.20 4.79
C SER A 583 -17.51 16.11 3.77
N THR A 584 -17.14 14.88 4.07
CA THR A 584 -17.54 13.69 3.30
C THR A 584 -18.25 12.74 4.24
N ILE A 585 -19.48 12.37 3.88
CA ILE A 585 -20.32 11.45 4.62
C ILE A 585 -20.53 10.22 3.75
N GLY A 586 -20.51 9.03 4.33
CA GLY A 586 -20.71 7.85 3.54
C GLY A 586 -21.00 6.58 4.32
N TRP A 587 -21.32 5.55 3.56
CA TRP A 587 -21.65 4.22 4.04
C TRP A 587 -20.84 3.18 3.25
N ASP A 588 -19.98 2.47 3.96
CA ASP A 588 -19.10 1.42 3.44
C ASP A 588 -19.65 0.05 3.82
N ASN A 589 -19.73 -0.85 2.85
CA ASN A 589 -20.21 -2.22 3.04
C ASN A 589 -19.27 -3.23 2.41
N MET A 590 -19.04 -4.33 3.09
CA MET A 590 -18.32 -5.49 2.60
C MET A 590 -19.14 -6.75 2.87
N LEU A 591 -19.19 -7.65 1.89
CA LEU A 591 -19.81 -8.96 2.01
C LEU A 591 -18.93 -10.01 1.34
N GLN A 592 -18.75 -11.14 2.00
CA GLN A 592 -18.14 -12.35 1.45
C GLN A 592 -19.07 -13.53 1.75
N LEU A 593 -19.53 -14.23 0.70
CA LEU A 593 -20.49 -15.33 0.79
C LEU A 593 -20.00 -16.53 -0.03
N ASP A 594 -19.63 -17.62 0.62
CA ASP A 594 -19.38 -18.90 -0.06
C ASP A 594 -20.71 -19.65 -0.23
N ALA A 595 -21.21 -19.65 -1.47
CA ALA A 595 -22.52 -20.25 -1.78
C ALA A 595 -22.52 -21.78 -1.63
N VAL A 596 -21.39 -22.44 -1.91
CA VAL A 596 -21.29 -23.90 -1.73
C VAL A 596 -21.19 -24.25 -0.23
N GLY A 597 -20.44 -23.47 0.54
CA GLY A 597 -20.39 -23.59 2.00
C GLY A 597 -21.75 -23.36 2.66
N LEU A 598 -22.56 -22.40 2.17
CA LEU A 598 -23.95 -22.22 2.59
C LEU A 598 -24.80 -23.45 2.28
N ALA A 599 -24.68 -24.03 1.08
CA ALA A 599 -25.42 -25.22 0.69
C ALA A 599 -25.04 -26.45 1.56
N ASP A 600 -23.77 -26.58 1.93
CA ASP A 600 -23.32 -27.61 2.87
C ASP A 600 -23.92 -27.43 4.28
N ASP A 601 -23.91 -26.21 4.81
CA ASP A 601 -24.50 -25.91 6.11
C ASP A 601 -26.01 -26.22 6.15
N LEU A 602 -26.74 -25.86 5.08
CA LEU A 602 -28.16 -26.16 4.92
C LEU A 602 -28.47 -27.67 4.85
N ARG A 603 -27.52 -28.48 4.36
CA ARG A 603 -27.63 -29.95 4.32
C ARG A 603 -27.18 -30.63 5.61
N GLY A 604 -26.63 -29.88 6.58
CA GLY A 604 -26.02 -30.41 7.78
C GLY A 604 -24.69 -31.14 7.52
N THR A 605 -24.07 -30.92 6.34
CA THR A 605 -22.75 -31.46 6.00
C THR A 605 -21.68 -30.40 6.33
N ARG A 606 -20.50 -30.83 6.77
CA ARG A 606 -19.34 -29.94 6.99
C ARG A 606 -18.17 -30.41 6.16
N SER A 607 -17.52 -29.49 5.46
CA SER A 607 -16.30 -29.77 4.72
C SER A 607 -15.18 -30.20 5.65
N THR A 608 -14.49 -31.26 5.30
CA THR A 608 -13.30 -31.77 6.02
C THR A 608 -12.03 -31.00 5.60
N LEU A 609 -12.06 -30.27 4.47
CA LEU A 609 -10.91 -29.54 3.93
C LEU A 609 -10.63 -28.20 4.63
N LYS A 610 -11.59 -27.66 5.39
CA LYS A 610 -11.43 -26.43 6.18
C LYS A 610 -11.15 -26.65 7.67
N GLN A 611 -10.87 -27.88 8.10
CA GLN A 611 -10.49 -28.18 9.49
C GLN A 611 -8.96 -28.13 9.65
N THR A 612 -8.37 -26.96 9.61
CA THR A 612 -6.99 -26.73 10.08
C THR A 612 -6.97 -25.75 11.25
N GLY A 613 -7.98 -25.80 12.13
CA GLY A 613 -7.95 -25.11 13.42
C GLY A 613 -7.85 -26.15 14.54
N PRO A 614 -6.94 -26.02 15.52
CA PRO A 614 -6.92 -26.89 16.68
C PRO A 614 -8.12 -26.56 17.59
N GLY A 615 -9.15 -27.40 17.61
CA GLY A 615 -10.24 -27.25 18.56
C GLY A 615 -11.55 -27.96 18.27
N ASP A 616 -11.84 -28.42 17.06
CA ASP A 616 -13.13 -29.01 16.70
C ASP A 616 -13.06 -30.52 16.39
N ILE A 617 -12.40 -31.31 17.21
CA ILE A 617 -12.60 -32.76 17.22
C ILE A 617 -13.63 -33.09 18.31
N LYS A 618 -14.92 -32.92 18.02
CA LYS A 618 -15.95 -33.72 18.71
C LYS A 618 -16.41 -34.82 17.77
N GLN A 619 -15.89 -36.00 18.02
CA GLN A 619 -16.39 -37.25 17.48
C GLN A 619 -17.88 -37.42 17.77
N GLY A 620 -18.63 -37.85 16.77
CA GLY A 620 -19.94 -38.40 16.96
C GLY A 620 -20.93 -37.98 15.87
N GLY A 621 -20.86 -38.58 14.71
CA GLY A 621 -21.91 -38.46 13.71
C GLY A 621 -21.63 -39.38 12.52
N THR A 622 -22.29 -40.51 12.52
CA THR A 622 -22.41 -41.42 11.36
C THR A 622 -22.92 -40.67 10.18
N ALA A 623 -22.18 -40.66 9.10
CA ALA A 623 -22.65 -40.92 7.73
C ALA A 623 -21.66 -40.38 6.70
N ASN A 624 -21.38 -41.18 5.70
CA ASN A 624 -20.66 -40.92 4.47
C ASN A 624 -21.39 -39.90 3.55
N ILE A 625 -21.69 -38.70 4.04
CA ILE A 625 -22.22 -37.64 3.18
C ILE A 625 -21.02 -36.73 2.86
N HIS A 626 -20.49 -36.89 1.65
CA HIS A 626 -19.44 -36.02 1.13
C HIS A 626 -19.91 -34.58 1.12
N SER A 627 -19.13 -33.68 1.71
CA SER A 627 -19.34 -32.23 1.61
C SER A 627 -19.37 -31.79 0.15
N LEU A 628 -20.28 -30.85 -0.18
CA LEU A 628 -20.31 -30.26 -1.51
C LEU A 628 -19.03 -29.47 -1.81
N VAL A 629 -18.47 -28.79 -0.80
CA VAL A 629 -17.21 -28.08 -0.93
C VAL A 629 -16.08 -29.04 -1.26
N ASP A 630 -16.05 -30.21 -0.63
CA ASP A 630 -15.03 -31.25 -0.91
C ASP A 630 -15.19 -31.82 -2.34
N THR A 631 -16.42 -31.85 -2.87
CA THR A 631 -16.71 -32.42 -4.19
C THR A 631 -16.56 -31.40 -5.29
N TYR A 632 -17.17 -30.22 -5.12
CA TYR A 632 -17.34 -29.22 -6.16
C TYR A 632 -16.48 -27.96 -5.97
N GLY A 633 -15.77 -27.84 -4.83
CA GLY A 633 -15.02 -26.64 -4.48
C GLY A 633 -15.88 -25.56 -3.82
N SER A 634 -15.29 -24.40 -3.57
CA SER A 634 -15.98 -23.21 -3.02
C SER A 634 -16.32 -22.21 -4.13
N MET A 635 -17.42 -21.50 -3.96
CA MET A 635 -17.87 -20.40 -4.83
C MET A 635 -18.11 -19.15 -3.99
N LEU A 636 -17.08 -18.32 -3.90
CA LEU A 636 -17.08 -17.11 -3.07
C LEU A 636 -17.58 -15.91 -3.89
N PHE A 637 -18.69 -15.34 -3.48
CA PHE A 637 -19.16 -14.04 -3.94
C PHE A 637 -18.67 -12.96 -3.00
N THR A 638 -18.05 -11.91 -3.57
CA THR A 638 -17.55 -10.77 -2.83
C THR A 638 -18.23 -9.49 -3.27
N MET A 639 -18.49 -8.60 -2.34
CA MET A 639 -19.02 -7.26 -2.60
C MET A 639 -18.29 -6.25 -1.71
N GLY A 640 -17.75 -5.20 -2.33
CA GLY A 640 -17.28 -3.98 -1.69
C GLY A 640 -18.09 -2.81 -2.21
N TYR A 641 -18.92 -2.18 -1.39
CA TYR A 641 -19.84 -1.12 -1.81
C TYR A 641 -19.72 0.10 -0.92
N THR A 642 -19.56 1.27 -1.54
CA THR A 642 -19.51 2.57 -0.87
C THR A 642 -20.53 3.49 -1.51
N LEU A 643 -21.35 4.11 -0.68
CA LEU A 643 -22.11 5.32 -0.99
C LEU A 643 -21.49 6.48 -0.25
N GLN A 644 -21.26 7.59 -0.90
CA GLN A 644 -20.72 8.77 -0.22
C GLN A 644 -21.17 10.07 -0.89
N GLN A 645 -21.17 11.13 -0.10
CA GLN A 645 -21.39 12.48 -0.58
C GLN A 645 -20.38 13.40 0.08
N GLY A 646 -19.58 14.11 -0.73
CA GLY A 646 -18.62 15.11 -0.27
C GLY A 646 -19.01 16.51 -0.70
N SER A 647 -18.78 17.50 0.17
CA SER A 647 -18.94 18.90 -0.19
C SER A 647 -17.97 19.80 0.57
N TYR A 648 -17.54 20.88 -0.05
CA TYR A 648 -16.87 21.98 0.62
C TYR A 648 -17.91 22.76 1.44
N THR A 649 -17.70 22.87 2.74
CA THR A 649 -18.60 23.55 3.69
C THR A 649 -18.28 25.04 3.85
N SER A 650 -17.05 25.45 3.47
CA SER A 650 -16.62 26.84 3.51
C SER A 650 -15.47 27.08 2.51
N GLY A 651 -15.12 28.35 2.33
CA GLY A 651 -13.99 28.77 1.52
C GLY A 651 -14.34 28.95 0.03
N GLN A 652 -13.32 29.00 -0.82
CA GLN A 652 -13.46 29.32 -2.25
C GLN A 652 -14.31 28.32 -3.02
N TYR A 653 -14.30 27.05 -2.62
CA TYR A 653 -15.03 25.99 -3.31
C TYR A 653 -16.31 25.58 -2.60
N GLN A 654 -16.86 26.43 -1.72
CA GLN A 654 -18.09 26.14 -0.98
C GLN A 654 -19.20 25.64 -1.91
N GLY A 655 -19.82 24.51 -1.54
CA GLY A 655 -20.85 23.83 -2.32
C GLY A 655 -20.33 22.94 -3.47
N LYS A 656 -19.00 22.93 -3.74
CA LYS A 656 -18.40 22.01 -4.71
C LYS A 656 -18.07 20.66 -4.07
N THR A 657 -18.00 19.62 -4.89
CA THR A 657 -17.57 18.28 -4.46
C THR A 657 -16.05 18.21 -4.41
N PRO A 658 -15.46 17.67 -3.34
CA PRO A 658 -14.01 17.39 -3.31
C PRO A 658 -13.60 16.46 -4.45
N GLN A 659 -12.41 16.70 -5.00
CA GLN A 659 -11.89 15.92 -6.11
C GLN A 659 -11.82 14.41 -5.78
N TYR A 660 -11.97 13.55 -6.80
CA TYR A 660 -11.94 12.09 -6.69
C TYR A 660 -12.95 11.50 -5.69
N THR A 661 -14.12 12.11 -5.57
CA THR A 661 -15.21 11.69 -4.68
C THR A 661 -16.40 11.22 -5.53
N PRO A 662 -16.40 9.97 -6.05
CA PRO A 662 -17.57 9.43 -6.73
C PRO A 662 -18.70 9.17 -5.72
N ASP A 663 -19.96 9.41 -6.09
CA ASP A 663 -21.11 9.21 -5.21
C ASP A 663 -21.29 7.73 -4.81
N TYR A 664 -20.90 6.81 -5.70
CA TYR A 664 -20.83 5.39 -5.37
C TYR A 664 -19.60 4.71 -6.01
N LEU A 665 -19.15 3.66 -5.33
CA LEU A 665 -18.15 2.72 -5.83
C LEU A 665 -18.60 1.31 -5.44
N LEU A 666 -18.75 0.43 -6.43
CA LEU A 666 -19.15 -0.96 -6.22
C LEU A 666 -18.13 -1.89 -6.87
N ARG A 667 -17.65 -2.86 -6.11
CA ARG A 667 -16.84 -3.99 -6.58
C ARG A 667 -17.59 -5.28 -6.32
N LEU A 668 -17.68 -6.12 -7.33
CA LEU A 668 -18.27 -7.45 -7.22
C LEU A 668 -17.28 -8.48 -7.74
N GLY A 669 -17.16 -9.59 -7.03
CA GLY A 669 -16.34 -10.73 -7.43
C GLY A 669 -17.12 -12.03 -7.34
N ALA A 670 -16.88 -12.91 -8.29
CA ALA A 670 -17.27 -14.31 -8.26
C ALA A 670 -16.00 -15.15 -8.39
N LEU A 671 -15.61 -15.81 -7.30
CA LEU A 671 -14.36 -16.55 -7.20
C LEU A 671 -14.69 -18.02 -7.00
N TYR A 672 -14.21 -18.86 -7.90
CA TYR A 672 -14.35 -20.30 -7.81
C TYR A 672 -13.01 -20.94 -7.47
N ASN A 673 -12.97 -21.79 -6.45
CA ASN A 673 -11.80 -22.56 -6.07
C ASN A 673 -12.16 -24.04 -5.92
N TRP A 674 -11.61 -24.87 -6.80
CA TRP A 674 -11.76 -26.32 -6.74
C TRP A 674 -10.48 -26.98 -6.23
N ARG A 675 -10.47 -27.26 -4.90
CA ARG A 675 -9.40 -28.00 -4.23
C ARG A 675 -7.99 -27.46 -4.53
N ASP A 676 -7.86 -26.16 -4.67
CA ASP A 676 -6.64 -25.46 -5.10
C ASP A 676 -6.04 -25.95 -6.43
N ARG A 677 -6.77 -26.76 -7.19
CA ARG A 677 -6.38 -27.19 -8.53
C ARG A 677 -6.78 -26.20 -9.61
N VAL A 678 -7.95 -25.61 -9.46
CA VAL A 678 -8.47 -24.61 -10.39
C VAL A 678 -9.03 -23.46 -9.60
N LYS A 679 -8.50 -22.27 -9.83
CA LYS A 679 -9.06 -21.00 -9.33
C LYS A 679 -9.51 -20.18 -10.53
N LEU A 680 -10.74 -19.66 -10.48
CA LEU A 680 -11.30 -18.75 -11.48
C LEU A 680 -11.81 -17.51 -10.78
N GLY A 681 -11.63 -16.34 -11.39
CA GLY A 681 -12.13 -15.07 -10.89
C GLY A 681 -12.80 -14.27 -11.99
N LEU A 682 -14.04 -13.85 -11.77
CA LEU A 682 -14.73 -12.84 -12.56
C LEU A 682 -14.99 -11.64 -11.66
N LEU A 683 -14.37 -10.52 -11.99
CA LEU A 683 -14.31 -9.33 -11.14
C LEU A 683 -14.90 -8.14 -11.90
N THR A 684 -15.59 -7.25 -11.20
CA THR A 684 -16.06 -6.00 -11.80
C THR A 684 -16.01 -4.83 -10.85
N THR A 685 -15.74 -3.65 -11.39
CA THR A 685 -15.74 -2.38 -10.68
C THR A 685 -16.66 -1.38 -11.39
N PHE A 686 -17.63 -0.86 -10.67
CA PHE A 686 -18.51 0.24 -11.06
C PHE A 686 -18.13 1.49 -10.28
N SER A 687 -17.99 2.61 -10.93
CA SER A 687 -17.77 3.90 -10.29
C SER A 687 -18.70 4.95 -10.87
N ALA A 688 -19.28 5.78 -9.99
CA ALA A 688 -19.95 7.00 -10.43
C ALA A 688 -18.92 7.97 -11.06
N ALA A 689 -19.43 8.97 -11.78
CA ALA A 689 -18.60 10.06 -12.26
C ALA A 689 -18.00 10.85 -11.08
N ALA A 690 -16.82 11.42 -11.29
CA ALA A 690 -16.15 12.25 -10.28
C ALA A 690 -15.32 13.35 -10.95
N TYR A 691 -15.14 14.47 -10.27
CA TYR A 691 -14.22 15.51 -10.72
C TYR A 691 -12.79 15.23 -10.25
N ALA A 692 -11.80 15.47 -11.09
CA ALA A 692 -10.39 15.39 -10.73
C ALA A 692 -9.81 16.73 -10.22
N ASN A 693 -10.67 17.75 -10.05
CA ASN A 693 -10.29 19.03 -9.43
C ASN A 693 -11.40 19.55 -8.53
N ASP A 694 -11.02 20.38 -7.54
CA ASP A 694 -11.95 20.93 -6.54
C ASP A 694 -12.88 22.02 -7.10
N ASN A 695 -12.55 22.59 -8.25
CA ASN A 695 -13.41 23.57 -8.93
C ASN A 695 -14.58 22.93 -9.72
N ASN A 696 -14.61 21.61 -9.83
CA ASN A 696 -15.61 20.84 -10.56
C ASN A 696 -15.81 21.31 -12.02
N THR A 697 -14.73 21.60 -12.72
CA THR A 697 -14.81 22.01 -14.11
C THR A 697 -15.03 20.80 -15.02
N GLN A 698 -15.85 20.99 -16.07
CA GLN A 698 -16.21 19.92 -17.02
C GLN A 698 -14.98 19.24 -17.67
N GLN A 699 -13.90 19.98 -17.90
CA GLN A 699 -12.65 19.46 -18.44
C GLN A 699 -12.01 18.39 -17.55
N TYR A 700 -12.29 18.41 -16.25
CA TYR A 700 -11.76 17.49 -15.24
C TYR A 700 -12.82 16.47 -14.77
N LEU A 701 -13.93 16.33 -15.49
CA LEU A 701 -14.93 15.31 -15.20
C LEU A 701 -14.46 13.95 -15.74
N MET A 702 -14.26 13.01 -14.84
CA MET A 702 -14.09 11.58 -15.13
C MET A 702 -15.49 10.95 -15.26
N PRO A 703 -15.85 10.37 -16.41
CA PRO A 703 -17.14 9.71 -16.60
C PRO A 703 -17.30 8.50 -15.69
N ALA A 704 -18.54 8.14 -15.37
CA ALA A 704 -18.85 6.85 -14.74
C ALA A 704 -18.35 5.69 -15.62
N TYR A 705 -17.90 4.60 -14.98
CA TYR A 705 -17.41 3.44 -15.70
C TYR A 705 -17.79 2.12 -15.02
N ASN A 706 -17.74 1.05 -15.82
CA ASN A 706 -17.95 -0.32 -15.38
C ASN A 706 -16.93 -1.22 -16.11
N VAL A 707 -15.91 -1.67 -15.41
CA VAL A 707 -14.83 -2.48 -15.97
C VAL A 707 -14.85 -3.89 -15.39
N TRP A 708 -14.63 -4.88 -16.27
CA TRP A 708 -14.64 -6.30 -15.93
C TRP A 708 -13.28 -6.94 -16.21
N ASP A 709 -12.86 -7.83 -15.29
CA ASP A 709 -11.65 -8.63 -15.41
C ASP A 709 -11.98 -10.11 -15.22
N PHE A 710 -11.29 -10.97 -15.98
CA PHE A 710 -11.34 -12.41 -15.81
C PHE A 710 -9.92 -12.94 -15.54
N THR A 711 -9.78 -13.80 -14.52
CA THR A 711 -8.51 -14.39 -14.12
C THR A 711 -8.66 -15.88 -13.88
N TYR A 712 -7.58 -16.63 -14.10
CA TYR A 712 -7.54 -18.06 -13.81
C TYR A 712 -6.16 -18.53 -13.34
N GLU A 713 -6.17 -19.59 -12.55
CA GLU A 713 -4.98 -20.35 -12.14
C GLU A 713 -5.32 -21.83 -12.18
N VAL A 714 -4.46 -22.64 -12.80
CA VAL A 714 -4.63 -24.09 -12.91
C VAL A 714 -3.35 -24.77 -12.42
N ASN A 715 -3.44 -25.52 -11.34
CA ASN A 715 -2.36 -26.31 -10.77
C ASN A 715 -2.29 -27.69 -11.46
N LEU A 716 -1.39 -27.84 -12.43
CA LEU A 716 -1.22 -29.03 -13.23
C LEU A 716 -0.52 -30.17 -12.46
N LEU A 717 0.54 -29.84 -11.73
CA LEU A 717 1.23 -30.72 -10.80
C LEU A 717 1.08 -30.13 -9.42
N LYS A 718 0.46 -30.88 -8.54
CA LYS A 718 0.19 -30.44 -7.17
C LYS A 718 1.45 -29.82 -6.56
N ASP A 719 1.34 -28.56 -6.13
CA ASP A 719 2.38 -27.79 -5.47
C ASP A 719 3.69 -27.56 -6.24
N ARG A 720 3.74 -27.87 -7.56
CA ARG A 720 4.97 -27.72 -8.36
C ARG A 720 4.82 -26.91 -9.64
N LEU A 721 3.72 -27.06 -10.36
CA LEU A 721 3.53 -26.41 -11.66
C LEU A 721 2.11 -25.86 -11.76
N SER A 722 2.01 -24.54 -11.95
CA SER A 722 0.75 -23.85 -12.21
C SER A 722 0.82 -23.06 -13.51
N ILE A 723 -0.32 -22.97 -14.19
CA ILE A 723 -0.55 -22.05 -15.29
C ILE A 723 -1.49 -20.96 -14.79
N ILE A 724 -1.12 -19.72 -15.02
CA ILE A 724 -1.93 -18.55 -14.68
C ILE A 724 -2.28 -17.75 -15.92
N GLY A 725 -3.36 -16.99 -15.86
CA GLY A 725 -3.68 -16.06 -16.93
C GLY A 725 -4.92 -15.23 -16.65
N GLY A 726 -5.20 -14.33 -17.58
CA GLY A 726 -6.38 -13.47 -17.46
C GLY A 726 -6.51 -12.46 -18.58
N ILE A 727 -7.65 -11.82 -18.58
CA ILE A 727 -7.99 -10.71 -19.47
C ILE A 727 -8.50 -9.56 -18.58
N ASN A 728 -7.76 -8.47 -18.58
CA ASN A 728 -8.20 -7.23 -17.93
C ASN A 728 -8.99 -6.38 -18.92
N ASN A 729 -9.97 -5.63 -18.40
CA ASN A 729 -10.89 -4.84 -19.21
C ASN A 729 -11.54 -5.68 -20.32
N LEU A 730 -12.23 -6.76 -19.92
CA LEU A 730 -12.78 -7.82 -20.78
C LEU A 730 -13.60 -7.28 -21.97
N PHE A 731 -14.33 -6.19 -21.76
CA PHE A 731 -15.22 -5.57 -22.76
C PHE A 731 -14.58 -4.39 -23.51
N ASP A 732 -13.28 -4.16 -23.34
CA ASP A 732 -12.52 -3.07 -23.98
C ASP A 732 -13.12 -1.69 -23.78
N LEU A 733 -13.58 -1.42 -22.54
CA LEU A 733 -14.15 -0.13 -22.17
C LEU A 733 -13.11 0.97 -22.26
N LYS A 734 -13.43 2.08 -22.90
CA LYS A 734 -12.64 3.30 -22.86
C LYS A 734 -13.07 4.12 -21.63
N TYR A 735 -12.16 4.26 -20.68
CA TYR A 735 -12.44 5.00 -19.43
C TYR A 735 -11.16 5.69 -18.92
N THR A 736 -11.33 6.54 -17.94
CA THR A 736 -10.24 7.21 -17.24
C THR A 736 -10.56 7.29 -15.74
N THR A 737 -9.54 7.11 -14.92
CA THR A 737 -9.60 7.27 -13.47
C THR A 737 -8.64 8.36 -13.00
N ARG A 738 -7.99 9.07 -13.95
CA ARG A 738 -6.99 10.10 -13.65
C ARG A 738 -7.02 11.22 -14.68
N ILE A 739 -7.18 12.45 -14.18
CA ILE A 739 -6.99 13.66 -14.96
C ILE A 739 -6.07 14.59 -14.17
N THR A 740 -5.08 15.13 -14.82
CA THR A 740 -4.09 16.06 -14.24
C THR A 740 -4.11 17.40 -14.98
N ASN A 741 -3.31 18.34 -14.54
CA ASN A 741 -3.10 19.60 -15.27
C ASN A 741 -2.49 19.42 -16.67
N THR A 742 -1.88 18.28 -16.97
CA THR A 742 -1.33 17.94 -18.29
C THR A 742 -2.34 17.23 -19.20
N GLY A 743 -3.48 16.81 -18.70
CA GLY A 743 -4.54 16.18 -19.48
C GLY A 743 -5.14 14.93 -18.85
N ILE A 744 -5.99 14.26 -19.64
CA ILE A 744 -6.68 13.02 -19.31
C ILE A 744 -5.71 11.85 -19.52
N ASP A 745 -5.54 11.00 -18.51
CA ASP A 745 -4.76 9.76 -18.60
C ASP A 745 -5.74 8.60 -18.87
N PRO A 746 -5.81 8.05 -20.09
CA PRO A 746 -6.68 6.92 -20.38
C PRO A 746 -6.25 5.68 -19.59
N ALA A 747 -7.20 4.92 -19.09
CA ALA A 747 -6.94 3.61 -18.53
C ALA A 747 -6.55 2.61 -19.64
N MET A 748 -5.89 1.53 -19.23
CA MET A 748 -5.39 0.49 -20.15
C MET A 748 -6.56 -0.18 -20.89
N PRO A 749 -6.52 -0.31 -22.22
CA PRO A 749 -7.51 -1.05 -22.99
C PRO A 749 -7.49 -2.54 -22.63
N ARG A 750 -8.38 -3.33 -23.23
CA ARG A 750 -8.36 -4.79 -23.03
C ARG A 750 -6.95 -5.34 -23.28
N ASN A 751 -6.49 -6.10 -22.29
CA ASN A 751 -5.18 -6.73 -22.34
C ASN A 751 -5.24 -8.10 -21.68
N TRP A 752 -4.38 -8.99 -22.14
CA TRP A 752 -4.27 -10.36 -21.64
C TRP A 752 -2.87 -10.63 -21.08
N TYR A 753 -2.79 -11.61 -20.20
CA TYR A 753 -1.54 -12.17 -19.71
C TYR A 753 -1.66 -13.69 -19.56
N ALA A 754 -0.55 -14.38 -19.67
CA ALA A 754 -0.42 -15.80 -19.38
C ALA A 754 0.96 -16.06 -18.76
N GLY A 755 1.03 -16.97 -17.82
CA GLY A 755 2.27 -17.26 -17.11
C GLY A 755 2.36 -18.70 -16.62
N VAL A 756 3.58 -19.06 -16.23
CA VAL A 756 3.91 -20.37 -15.66
C VAL A 756 4.62 -20.15 -14.34
N GLN A 757 4.12 -20.80 -13.31
CA GLN A 757 4.71 -20.84 -11.97
C GLN A 757 5.30 -22.22 -11.69
N LEU A 758 6.53 -22.23 -11.20
CA LEU A 758 7.21 -23.42 -10.68
C LEU A 758 7.54 -23.25 -9.22
N LYS A 759 7.34 -24.31 -8.43
CA LYS A 759 7.70 -24.40 -7.00
C LYS A 759 8.58 -25.62 -6.77
N PHE A 760 9.61 -25.44 -5.94
CA PHE A 760 10.62 -26.45 -5.59
C PHE A 760 10.79 -26.60 -4.09
#